data_372944bfee4aac277515e28d43e5ec00
#
_entry.id   372944bfee4aac277515e28d43e5ec00
#
_cell.length_a   1.000
_cell.length_b   1.000
_cell.length_c   1.000
_cell.angle_alpha   90.00
_cell.angle_beta   90.00
_cell.angle_gamma   90.00
#
_symmetry.space_group_name_H-M   'P 1'
#
loop_
_entity.id
_entity.type
_entity.pdbx_description
1 polymer ?
#
loop_
_entity_poly.entity_id
_entity_poly.type
_entity_poly.pdbx_seq_one_letter_code
_entity_poly.pdbx_strand_id
1 'polypeptide(L)'
;MASHHPCIRVVALFVAGFAVVSSAWTFPIASRPLADNPGLTALPQEPVVSSASSVDSIVTPGDHGIRPTQTGSAGPTPGASVPVESFEGLHFGTNGPYTNRLTPPDVQVAVGPNHVVEMVNVLGRISTKQGVEVQTFPLDTFFGVPSTDFISDPKVHFDTASGRWFTSITDVTTGRVLLEVSKSDDPAGLWNAYSVSTITGCADQPLVGFSDLVVIISANDFSSCTSGNPSYLGVQYWVLNKTDLVSGAAARTMSFGPDPTLFSVHPGQSLRPTDAQFMVSTGSGPTSTLTLYSVTGVPPGLVLVTPQNLGIRATAIPPSAPQLGSRSTLDTADNRVQDAMWADSRLWLSLADGCIPAGDNRVRSCVRLIEVDTANGTIAQDFDVGISGKYLFYPALRTDAAGNLVVVFGYSSTTEYPEMRVATRSVHDPPNTIGAPQVLRAGEGPEASGCPNNSVCRYGDYFGASQNPSDLGIVWVAGEYGTASGWATFIAAMAETVQLTVAYAVQGGGSAYLPPTLTYVRGGQSVTVPLTTAPAVFTVDVGTAWSVSALLDGSGVDERWATNETVSGIAMKTESLTFHYSHQFSASFAYHVTGGGFGYSPPSVSYEQFALARSNRANLTVWADAGSAYSFPSSLVGSNASERWLADALNRNGTVGGSGVIEIAYRHQAHLTFGFQGPAESSISPASGWYDVGASITPSVRPAAGWALGAWMGTGSGAYSGPQVSPTILVGGPISEVAILYPGLTITAGAGGSVSYSYGGISGTVAGGSTRTLYVPAGTTVMIVASPSSSYTFIEWSGATSSNRSNVNVTVTGPAQATAHFSLSASVALAFYSSIAAVGIILALVLVAVAVRRRRRRSEPPPPPLEPPLPPPPPP
;
A
#
# COMPACT_ATOMS: atom_id res chain seq x y z
N MET A 1 -55.52 6.23 12.98
CA MET A 1 -55.86 5.26 14.04
C MET A 1 -54.68 4.32 14.07
N ALA A 2 -53.75 4.53 14.86
CA ALA A 2 -53.48 4.06 16.21
C ALA A 2 -53.29 2.53 16.20
N SER A 3 -52.22 1.89 16.66
CA SER A 3 -51.26 2.17 17.77
C SER A 3 -50.12 1.16 17.64
N HIS A 4 -48.85 1.58 17.76
CA HIS A 4 -47.98 1.50 18.97
C HIS A 4 -47.57 0.10 19.47
N HIS A 5 -46.31 -0.31 19.22
CA HIS A 5 -45.05 -0.36 20.07
C HIS A 5 -44.86 -1.59 20.96
N PRO A 6 -43.64 -1.94 21.45
CA PRO A 6 -42.28 -1.51 21.15
C PRO A 6 -41.20 -2.63 21.07
N CYS A 7 -39.98 -2.20 20.63
CA CYS A 7 -38.68 -2.90 20.67
C CYS A 7 -38.19 -3.28 22.07
N ILE A 8 -37.52 -4.42 22.20
CA ILE A 8 -36.51 -4.66 23.23
C ILE A 8 -35.22 -5.09 22.55
N ARG A 9 -34.15 -4.29 22.72
CA ARG A 9 -32.76 -4.63 22.40
C ARG A 9 -32.22 -5.56 23.50
N VAL A 10 -31.64 -6.69 23.06
CA VAL A 10 -30.70 -7.46 23.89
C VAL A 10 -29.37 -7.46 23.16
N VAL A 11 -28.36 -6.82 23.75
CA VAL A 11 -26.95 -6.88 23.37
C VAL A 11 -26.40 -8.15 23.99
N ALA A 12 -25.97 -9.09 23.14
CA ALA A 12 -25.14 -10.22 23.53
C ALA A 12 -23.76 -10.06 22.93
N LEU A 13 -22.76 -9.82 23.76
CA LEU A 13 -21.34 -9.96 23.45
C LEU A 13 -21.06 -11.44 23.07
N PHE A 14 -20.60 -11.69 21.84
CA PHE A 14 -19.95 -12.94 21.50
C PHE A 14 -18.46 -12.70 21.34
N VAL A 15 -17.69 -13.29 22.24
CA VAL A 15 -16.25 -13.53 22.11
C VAL A 15 -16.07 -14.57 21.01
N ALA A 16 -15.56 -14.19 19.84
CA ALA A 16 -15.22 -15.11 18.77
C ALA A 16 -13.87 -15.75 19.06
N GLY A 17 -13.89 -16.99 19.52
CA GLY A 17 -12.76 -17.90 19.45
C GLY A 17 -12.57 -18.35 17.99
N PHE A 18 -11.40 -18.08 17.41
CA PHE A 18 -11.00 -18.66 16.12
C PHE A 18 -10.81 -20.16 16.28
N ALA A 19 -11.82 -20.94 15.90
CA ALA A 19 -11.64 -22.34 15.57
C ALA A 19 -11.25 -22.42 14.09
N VAL A 20 -10.02 -22.83 13.80
CA VAL A 20 -9.60 -23.25 12.47
C VAL A 20 -10.40 -24.49 12.10
N VAL A 21 -11.45 -24.32 11.34
CA VAL A 21 -12.17 -25.41 10.70
C VAL A 21 -11.40 -25.73 9.43
N SER A 22 -10.56 -26.77 9.46
CA SER A 22 -10.07 -27.44 8.26
C SER A 22 -11.29 -28.07 7.58
N SER A 23 -11.86 -27.44 6.57
CA SER A 23 -12.85 -28.04 5.70
C SER A 23 -12.14 -29.05 4.80
N ALA A 24 -12.18 -30.32 5.18
CA ALA A 24 -11.87 -31.41 4.27
C ALA A 24 -12.94 -31.43 3.17
N TRP A 25 -12.52 -31.03 1.95
CA TRP A 25 -13.36 -31.17 0.77
C TRP A 25 -13.40 -32.64 0.37
N THR A 26 -14.51 -33.27 0.63
CA THR A 26 -14.77 -34.62 0.11
C THR A 26 -15.29 -34.50 -1.31
N PHE A 27 -14.52 -35.05 -2.26
CA PHE A 27 -15.09 -35.38 -3.56
C PHE A 27 -16.30 -36.32 -3.33
N PRO A 28 -17.38 -36.25 -4.12
CA PRO A 28 -18.50 -37.13 -3.95
C PRO A 28 -18.20 -38.50 -4.56
N ILE A 29 -17.28 -39.23 -3.94
CA ILE A 29 -17.07 -40.67 -4.14
C ILE A 29 -17.48 -41.33 -2.83
N ALA A 30 -18.27 -42.38 -2.93
CA ALA A 30 -18.82 -43.10 -1.77
C ALA A 30 -17.75 -43.39 -0.73
N SER A 31 -17.96 -42.85 0.47
CA SER A 31 -17.05 -43.00 1.61
C SER A 31 -16.88 -44.48 2.00
N ARG A 32 -15.64 -44.98 1.94
CA ARG A 32 -15.22 -46.17 2.67
C ARG A 32 -14.07 -45.83 3.62
N PRO A 33 -14.00 -46.40 4.82
CA PRO A 33 -12.95 -46.08 5.78
C PRO A 33 -11.60 -46.66 5.34
N LEU A 34 -10.56 -45.87 5.55
CA LEU A 34 -9.14 -46.24 5.37
C LEU A 34 -8.80 -47.40 6.34
N ALA A 35 -8.42 -48.53 5.81
CA ALA A 35 -7.76 -49.57 6.57
C ALA A 35 -6.26 -49.55 6.27
N ASP A 36 -5.45 -49.55 7.32
CA ASP A 36 -3.99 -49.65 7.28
C ASP A 36 -3.55 -50.85 6.42
N ASN A 37 -2.70 -50.63 5.43
CA ASN A 37 -2.15 -51.68 4.62
C ASN A 37 -0.61 -51.71 4.71
N PRO A 38 0.01 -52.68 5.42
CA PRO A 38 1.44 -52.86 5.38
C PRO A 38 1.85 -53.79 4.24
N GLY A 39 2.61 -53.28 3.28
CA GLY A 39 3.40 -54.12 2.41
C GLY A 39 2.97 -54.17 0.94
N LEU A 40 3.37 -53.14 0.17
CA LEU A 40 3.57 -53.32 -1.26
C LEU A 40 5.05 -53.68 -1.53
N THR A 41 5.28 -54.95 -1.79
CA THR A 41 6.51 -55.46 -2.40
C THR A 41 6.62 -54.89 -3.82
N ALA A 42 7.86 -54.70 -4.29
CA ALA A 42 8.32 -54.20 -5.58
C ALA A 42 7.26 -54.10 -6.68
N LEU A 43 7.02 -52.88 -7.14
CA LEU A 43 6.14 -52.60 -8.27
C LEU A 43 6.65 -53.36 -9.52
N PRO A 44 5.77 -53.88 -10.38
CA PRO A 44 6.16 -54.38 -11.66
C PRO A 44 6.86 -53.25 -12.45
N GLN A 45 8.01 -53.52 -12.97
CA GLN A 45 8.64 -52.64 -13.97
C GLN A 45 7.71 -52.56 -15.19
N GLU A 46 7.51 -51.37 -15.73
CA GLU A 46 6.90 -51.24 -17.06
C GLU A 46 7.61 -52.20 -18.02
N PRO A 47 6.87 -52.87 -18.88
CA PRO A 47 7.47 -53.74 -19.87
C PRO A 47 8.38 -52.91 -20.77
N VAL A 48 9.67 -53.01 -20.50
CA VAL A 48 10.66 -52.53 -21.47
C VAL A 48 10.44 -53.34 -22.70
N VAL A 49 9.97 -52.72 -23.77
CA VAL A 49 10.10 -53.33 -25.12
C VAL A 49 11.60 -53.49 -25.35
N SER A 50 12.12 -54.65 -24.95
CA SER A 50 13.47 -55.01 -25.34
C SER A 50 13.48 -55.09 -26.83
N SER A 51 14.03 -54.10 -27.54
CA SER A 51 14.48 -54.24 -28.90
C SER A 51 15.58 -55.28 -28.86
N ALA A 52 15.15 -56.56 -28.88
CA ALA A 52 16.04 -57.63 -29.15
C ALA A 52 16.36 -57.58 -30.63
N SER A 53 17.49 -57.04 -30.92
CA SER A 53 18.49 -57.44 -31.87
C SER A 53 19.48 -56.29 -32.09
N SER A 54 20.65 -56.46 -31.59
CA SER A 54 21.84 -55.82 -32.09
C SER A 54 21.97 -56.08 -33.61
N VAL A 55 21.49 -55.15 -34.39
CA VAL A 55 21.97 -55.00 -35.75
C VAL A 55 22.80 -53.74 -35.72
N ASP A 56 24.11 -53.99 -35.67
CA ASP A 56 25.13 -53.01 -36.01
C ASP A 56 24.92 -52.54 -37.45
N SER A 57 23.94 -51.73 -37.71
CA SER A 57 23.92 -50.91 -38.93
C SER A 57 24.18 -49.52 -38.49
N ILE A 58 25.44 -49.08 -38.48
CA ILE A 58 25.85 -47.71 -38.41
C ILE A 58 25.17 -46.94 -39.56
N VAL A 59 24.00 -46.47 -39.36
CA VAL A 59 23.46 -45.36 -40.12
C VAL A 59 24.24 -44.16 -39.62
N THR A 60 25.21 -43.67 -40.39
CA THR A 60 25.88 -42.39 -40.10
C THR A 60 24.81 -41.33 -40.03
N PRO A 61 24.48 -40.80 -38.84
CA PRO A 61 23.57 -39.68 -38.74
C PRO A 61 24.18 -38.51 -39.50
N GLY A 62 23.49 -37.97 -40.48
CA GLY A 62 23.96 -36.76 -41.14
C GLY A 62 24.15 -35.68 -40.11
N ASP A 63 25.16 -34.83 -40.27
CA ASP A 63 25.41 -33.64 -39.47
C ASP A 63 24.21 -32.70 -39.56
N HIS A 64 23.35 -32.72 -38.56
CA HIS A 64 22.06 -32.09 -38.57
C HIS A 64 21.80 -31.22 -37.31
N GLY A 65 22.83 -31.00 -36.49
CA GLY A 65 22.79 -30.10 -35.39
C GLY A 65 22.57 -28.65 -35.83
N ILE A 66 21.54 -27.99 -35.31
CA ILE A 66 21.46 -26.54 -35.45
C ILE A 66 22.64 -25.94 -34.70
N ARG A 67 23.34 -25.00 -35.29
CA ARG A 67 24.25 -24.14 -34.57
C ARG A 67 23.42 -23.25 -33.63
N PRO A 68 23.55 -23.38 -32.30
CA PRO A 68 23.10 -22.30 -31.44
C PRO A 68 23.93 -21.07 -31.83
N THR A 69 23.30 -19.97 -32.14
CA THR A 69 24.01 -18.69 -32.22
C THR A 69 24.54 -18.39 -30.84
N GLN A 70 25.84 -18.68 -30.60
CA GLN A 70 26.53 -18.26 -29.40
C GLN A 70 26.62 -16.73 -29.41
N THR A 71 25.69 -16.08 -28.80
CA THR A 71 25.85 -14.70 -28.35
C THR A 71 26.30 -14.75 -26.89
N GLY A 72 27.43 -14.12 -26.59
CA GLY A 72 27.86 -13.86 -25.21
C GLY A 72 26.73 -13.21 -24.43
N SER A 73 26.77 -13.23 -23.11
CA SER A 73 25.77 -12.75 -22.15
C SER A 73 25.23 -11.34 -22.47
N ALA A 74 24.45 -11.26 -23.51
CA ALA A 74 23.53 -10.16 -23.78
C ALA A 74 22.19 -10.56 -23.21
N GLY A 75 21.44 -9.60 -22.68
CA GLY A 75 20.07 -9.80 -22.24
C GLY A 75 19.21 -10.53 -23.29
N PRO A 76 18.02 -11.00 -22.94
CA PRO A 76 17.18 -11.80 -23.84
C PRO A 76 17.10 -11.12 -25.21
N THR A 77 17.31 -11.91 -26.25
CA THR A 77 17.15 -11.44 -27.62
C THR A 77 15.70 -10.97 -27.78
N PRO A 78 15.43 -9.81 -28.38
CA PRO A 78 14.07 -9.38 -28.67
C PRO A 78 13.30 -10.52 -29.38
N GLY A 79 12.12 -10.89 -28.84
CA GLY A 79 11.31 -11.99 -29.35
C GLY A 79 11.54 -13.36 -28.69
N ALA A 80 12.36 -13.46 -27.65
CA ALA A 80 12.50 -14.68 -26.87
C ALA A 80 11.52 -14.66 -25.66
N SER A 81 10.71 -15.72 -25.50
CA SER A 81 9.89 -15.89 -24.30
C SER A 81 10.78 -16.11 -23.08
N VAL A 82 10.44 -15.44 -21.97
CA VAL A 82 11.12 -15.57 -20.69
C VAL A 82 10.12 -15.98 -19.60
N PRO A 83 10.59 -16.57 -18.48
CA PRO A 83 9.70 -16.86 -17.36
C PRO A 83 9.16 -15.57 -16.73
N VAL A 84 7.82 -15.47 -16.65
CA VAL A 84 7.10 -14.34 -16.04
C VAL A 84 6.48 -14.70 -14.69
N GLU A 85 6.33 -16.00 -14.43
CA GLU A 85 5.91 -16.58 -13.16
C GLU A 85 6.56 -17.96 -13.04
N SER A 86 6.93 -18.40 -11.84
CA SER A 86 7.46 -19.75 -11.63
C SER A 86 7.40 -20.15 -10.16
N PHE A 87 7.28 -21.45 -9.91
CA PHE A 87 7.23 -22.02 -8.56
C PHE A 87 7.62 -23.50 -8.54
N GLU A 88 7.99 -23.98 -7.36
CA GLU A 88 8.28 -25.39 -7.12
C GLU A 88 6.99 -26.22 -7.12
N GLY A 89 7.01 -27.32 -7.84
CA GLY A 89 5.90 -28.28 -7.90
C GLY A 89 5.99 -29.36 -6.82
N LEU A 90 5.64 -30.58 -7.20
CA LEU A 90 5.71 -31.76 -6.34
C LEU A 90 7.16 -32.28 -6.27
N HIS A 91 7.49 -33.03 -5.25
CA HIS A 91 8.83 -33.61 -5.11
C HIS A 91 8.76 -35.01 -4.47
N PHE A 92 9.80 -35.77 -4.69
CA PHE A 92 9.99 -37.08 -4.05
C PHE A 92 9.86 -36.93 -2.52
N GLY A 93 8.96 -37.71 -1.91
CA GLY A 93 8.65 -37.60 -0.48
C GLY A 93 7.51 -36.66 -0.12
N THR A 94 6.91 -35.91 -1.05
CA THR A 94 5.70 -35.14 -0.79
C THR A 94 4.58 -36.06 -0.28
N ASN A 95 3.90 -35.67 0.81
CA ASN A 95 2.80 -36.44 1.43
C ASN A 95 3.14 -37.89 1.82
N GLY A 96 4.37 -38.14 2.28
CA GLY A 96 4.72 -39.39 2.93
C GLY A 96 4.85 -40.60 1.99
N PRO A 97 4.09 -41.69 2.24
CA PRO A 97 4.37 -42.97 1.54
C PRO A 97 4.06 -42.97 0.04
N TYR A 98 3.28 -42.00 -0.47
CA TYR A 98 2.87 -42.03 -1.87
C TYR A 98 4.02 -41.72 -2.85
N THR A 99 4.76 -40.63 -2.65
CA THR A 99 5.82 -40.21 -3.55
C THR A 99 7.19 -40.85 -3.30
N ASN A 100 7.42 -41.46 -2.13
CA ASN A 100 8.65 -42.20 -1.85
C ASN A 100 8.74 -43.56 -2.60
N ARG A 101 7.73 -43.91 -3.37
CA ARG A 101 7.62 -45.22 -3.99
C ARG A 101 7.62 -45.23 -5.49
N LEU A 102 7.56 -44.05 -6.12
CA LEU A 102 7.44 -43.92 -7.54
C LEU A 102 8.53 -43.06 -8.13
N THR A 103 9.24 -43.64 -9.05
CA THR A 103 10.14 -43.05 -10.00
C THR A 103 9.93 -43.82 -11.32
N PRO A 104 9.68 -43.09 -12.39
CA PRO A 104 9.72 -41.63 -12.57
C PRO A 104 8.42 -40.92 -12.15
N PRO A 105 8.43 -39.57 -12.02
CA PRO A 105 7.23 -38.81 -11.72
C PRO A 105 6.26 -38.65 -12.89
N ASP A 106 6.73 -38.64 -14.13
CA ASP A 106 5.93 -38.47 -15.36
C ASP A 106 5.06 -37.20 -15.31
N VAL A 107 5.74 -36.05 -15.29
CA VAL A 107 5.16 -34.75 -14.99
C VAL A 107 4.18 -34.28 -16.07
N GLN A 108 3.00 -33.90 -15.65
CA GLN A 108 2.01 -33.24 -16.51
C GLN A 108 1.54 -31.92 -15.88
N VAL A 109 1.25 -30.94 -16.73
CA VAL A 109 0.67 -29.65 -16.31
C VAL A 109 -0.43 -29.23 -17.26
N ALA A 110 -1.51 -28.70 -16.69
CA ALA A 110 -2.52 -27.98 -17.42
C ALA A 110 -2.90 -26.69 -16.69
N VAL A 111 -3.31 -25.68 -17.44
CA VAL A 111 -3.67 -24.37 -16.90
C VAL A 111 -5.07 -23.98 -17.35
N GLY A 112 -5.93 -23.68 -16.39
CA GLY A 112 -7.26 -23.13 -16.61
C GLY A 112 -7.29 -21.60 -16.39
N PRO A 113 -8.50 -21.02 -16.32
CA PRO A 113 -8.64 -19.57 -16.11
C PRO A 113 -7.94 -19.07 -14.84
N ASN A 114 -8.05 -19.80 -13.72
CA ASN A 114 -7.61 -19.38 -12.41
C ASN A 114 -6.56 -20.29 -11.74
N HIS A 115 -6.43 -21.53 -12.21
CA HIS A 115 -5.66 -22.57 -11.55
C HIS A 115 -4.65 -23.22 -12.48
N VAL A 116 -3.59 -23.75 -11.88
CA VAL A 116 -2.62 -24.68 -12.47
C VAL A 116 -2.84 -26.04 -11.82
N VAL A 117 -2.96 -27.06 -12.62
CA VAL A 117 -3.04 -28.46 -12.17
C VAL A 117 -1.79 -29.17 -12.63
N GLU A 118 -1.06 -29.71 -11.66
CA GLU A 118 0.08 -30.60 -11.86
C GLU A 118 -0.34 -32.02 -11.50
N MET A 119 0.07 -32.99 -12.28
CA MET A 119 -0.07 -34.42 -11.96
C MET A 119 1.27 -35.12 -12.14
N VAL A 120 1.59 -35.99 -11.18
CA VAL A 120 2.66 -36.97 -11.25
C VAL A 120 2.05 -38.36 -10.98
N ASN A 121 2.75 -39.43 -11.27
CA ASN A 121 2.22 -40.81 -11.28
C ASN A 121 1.25 -41.20 -10.15
N VAL A 122 1.30 -40.57 -8.97
CA VAL A 122 0.44 -40.91 -7.83
C VAL A 122 -0.24 -39.71 -7.16
N LEU A 123 0.18 -38.49 -7.49
CA LEU A 123 -0.34 -37.28 -6.86
C LEU A 123 -0.76 -36.25 -7.88
N GLY A 124 -1.82 -35.52 -7.55
CA GLY A 124 -2.19 -34.27 -8.21
C GLY A 124 -2.10 -33.10 -7.26
N ARG A 125 -1.78 -31.92 -7.76
CA ARG A 125 -1.80 -30.64 -7.05
C ARG A 125 -2.55 -29.61 -7.88
N ILE A 126 -3.45 -28.89 -7.22
CA ILE A 126 -4.08 -27.67 -7.72
C ILE A 126 -3.41 -26.49 -7.04
N SER A 127 -2.96 -25.51 -7.80
CA SER A 127 -2.36 -24.27 -7.32
C SER A 127 -3.00 -23.06 -7.99
N THR A 128 -2.90 -21.88 -7.38
CA THR A 128 -3.14 -20.64 -8.09
C THR A 128 -2.02 -20.40 -9.11
N LYS A 129 -2.20 -19.44 -10.00
CA LYS A 129 -1.15 -19.07 -10.97
C LYS A 129 0.10 -18.43 -10.33
N GLN A 130 0.03 -18.07 -9.05
CA GLN A 130 1.16 -17.59 -8.24
C GLN A 130 1.81 -18.71 -7.41
N GLY A 131 1.45 -19.97 -7.65
CA GLY A 131 2.04 -21.13 -6.97
C GLY A 131 1.51 -21.39 -5.56
N VAL A 132 0.46 -20.68 -5.12
CA VAL A 132 -0.18 -20.95 -3.83
C VAL A 132 -0.98 -22.25 -3.93
N GLU A 133 -0.63 -23.22 -3.12
CA GLU A 133 -1.34 -24.51 -3.07
C GLU A 133 -2.80 -24.32 -2.65
N VAL A 134 -3.71 -24.85 -3.47
CA VAL A 134 -5.14 -24.94 -3.17
C VAL A 134 -5.46 -26.32 -2.61
N GLN A 135 -4.95 -27.36 -3.25
CA GLN A 135 -5.18 -28.74 -2.84
C GLN A 135 -4.11 -29.66 -3.40
N THR A 136 -3.67 -30.65 -2.61
CA THR A 136 -2.89 -31.81 -3.07
C THR A 136 -3.71 -33.08 -2.78
N PHE A 137 -3.80 -34.00 -3.73
CA PHE A 137 -4.67 -35.17 -3.66
C PHE A 137 -4.03 -36.42 -4.29
N PRO A 138 -4.27 -37.62 -3.69
CA PRO A 138 -3.87 -38.88 -4.29
C PRO A 138 -4.70 -39.19 -5.55
N LEU A 139 -4.05 -39.68 -6.60
CA LEU A 139 -4.74 -40.00 -7.86
C LEU A 139 -5.63 -41.24 -7.77
N ASP A 140 -5.30 -42.25 -6.95
CA ASP A 140 -6.18 -43.39 -6.68
C ASP A 140 -7.54 -42.94 -6.13
N THR A 141 -7.52 -42.03 -5.18
CA THR A 141 -8.73 -41.43 -4.60
C THR A 141 -9.48 -40.59 -5.63
N PHE A 142 -8.75 -39.79 -6.42
CA PHE A 142 -9.35 -38.93 -7.43
C PHE A 142 -10.04 -39.75 -8.53
N PHE A 143 -9.39 -40.79 -9.07
CA PHE A 143 -9.99 -41.67 -10.08
C PHE A 143 -10.91 -42.74 -9.51
N GLY A 144 -11.12 -42.79 -8.19
CA GLY A 144 -12.05 -43.73 -7.53
C GLY A 144 -11.64 -45.19 -7.64
N VAL A 145 -10.36 -45.48 -7.73
CA VAL A 145 -9.84 -46.84 -7.74
C VAL A 145 -9.41 -47.30 -6.35
N PRO A 146 -9.40 -48.59 -6.05
CA PRO A 146 -8.86 -49.10 -4.82
C PRO A 146 -7.39 -48.70 -4.65
N SER A 147 -6.97 -48.33 -3.43
CA SER A 147 -5.56 -48.01 -3.12
C SER A 147 -4.59 -49.21 -3.25
N THR A 148 -5.13 -50.40 -3.53
CA THR A 148 -4.37 -51.60 -3.88
C THR A 148 -4.06 -51.70 -5.37
N ASP A 149 -4.73 -50.90 -6.20
CA ASP A 149 -4.53 -50.92 -7.64
C ASP A 149 -3.34 -50.02 -7.97
N PHE A 150 -2.57 -50.47 -8.93
CA PHE A 150 -1.46 -49.70 -9.48
C PHE A 150 -1.96 -48.86 -10.65
N ILE A 151 -1.79 -47.55 -10.52
CA ILE A 151 -2.12 -46.57 -11.56
C ILE A 151 -0.86 -45.83 -12.00
N SER A 152 -0.78 -45.47 -13.28
CA SER A 152 0.40 -44.82 -13.86
C SER A 152 0.04 -43.97 -15.08
N ASP A 153 0.96 -43.13 -15.51
CA ASP A 153 0.90 -42.32 -16.73
C ASP A 153 -0.26 -41.31 -16.77
N PRO A 154 -0.34 -40.38 -15.82
CA PRO A 154 -1.37 -39.38 -15.85
C PRO A 154 -1.22 -38.42 -17.01
N LYS A 155 -2.34 -37.99 -17.59
CA LYS A 155 -2.43 -36.85 -18.50
C LYS A 155 -3.45 -35.86 -17.97
N VAL A 156 -3.15 -34.56 -18.07
CA VAL A 156 -4.08 -33.50 -17.73
C VAL A 156 -4.04 -32.40 -18.77
N HIS A 157 -5.22 -31.94 -19.19
CA HIS A 157 -5.39 -30.89 -20.18
C HIS A 157 -6.58 -30.00 -19.81
N PHE A 158 -6.50 -28.72 -20.18
CA PHE A 158 -7.63 -27.82 -20.14
C PHE A 158 -8.05 -27.49 -21.58
N ASP A 159 -9.29 -27.80 -21.89
CA ASP A 159 -9.90 -27.48 -23.18
C ASP A 159 -10.59 -26.12 -23.11
N THR A 160 -9.99 -25.14 -23.75
CA THR A 160 -10.49 -23.76 -23.76
C THR A 160 -11.87 -23.65 -24.43
N ALA A 161 -12.14 -24.49 -25.45
CA ALA A 161 -13.39 -24.45 -26.19
C ALA A 161 -14.60 -24.87 -25.34
N SER A 162 -14.48 -25.91 -24.52
CA SER A 162 -15.53 -26.34 -23.60
C SER A 162 -15.45 -25.72 -22.20
N GLY A 163 -14.30 -25.12 -21.83
CA GLY A 163 -14.01 -24.66 -20.46
C GLY A 163 -13.96 -25.81 -19.47
N ARG A 164 -13.39 -26.96 -19.87
CA ARG A 164 -13.34 -28.18 -19.04
C ARG A 164 -11.93 -28.73 -18.96
N TRP A 165 -11.67 -29.36 -17.83
CA TRP A 165 -10.48 -30.16 -17.62
C TRP A 165 -10.74 -31.59 -18.06
N PHE A 166 -9.75 -32.18 -18.69
CA PHE A 166 -9.71 -33.60 -19.09
C PHE A 166 -8.48 -34.22 -18.48
N THR A 167 -8.61 -35.34 -17.81
CA THR A 167 -7.48 -36.08 -17.26
C THR A 167 -7.67 -37.58 -17.44
N SER A 168 -6.61 -38.27 -17.76
CA SER A 168 -6.61 -39.75 -17.90
C SER A 168 -5.47 -40.38 -17.14
N ILE A 169 -5.59 -41.63 -16.81
CA ILE A 169 -4.57 -42.45 -16.18
C ILE A 169 -4.81 -43.92 -16.56
N THR A 170 -3.74 -44.72 -16.60
CA THR A 170 -3.87 -46.18 -16.73
C THR A 170 -4.11 -46.78 -15.33
N ASP A 171 -5.13 -47.60 -15.20
CA ASP A 171 -5.30 -48.58 -14.11
C ASP A 171 -4.61 -49.87 -14.58
N VAL A 172 -3.35 -50.02 -14.24
CA VAL A 172 -2.48 -51.14 -14.65
C VAL A 172 -2.99 -52.46 -14.10
N THR A 173 -3.62 -52.45 -12.91
CA THR A 173 -4.17 -53.65 -12.25
C THR A 173 -5.32 -54.25 -13.05
N THR A 174 -6.17 -53.41 -13.62
CA THR A 174 -7.33 -53.87 -14.39
C THR A 174 -7.18 -53.76 -15.90
N GLY A 175 -6.08 -53.15 -16.38
CA GLY A 175 -5.76 -53.02 -17.83
C GLY A 175 -6.63 -52.02 -18.58
N ARG A 176 -7.23 -51.06 -17.90
CA ARG A 176 -8.11 -50.02 -18.50
C ARG A 176 -7.57 -48.64 -18.35
N VAL A 177 -8.01 -47.74 -19.21
CA VAL A 177 -7.74 -46.31 -19.13
C VAL A 177 -8.93 -45.63 -18.51
N LEU A 178 -8.69 -44.83 -17.45
CA LEU A 178 -9.66 -44.00 -16.78
C LEU A 178 -9.61 -42.60 -17.38
N LEU A 179 -10.75 -41.95 -17.47
CA LEU A 179 -10.87 -40.58 -17.99
C LEU A 179 -11.82 -39.81 -17.05
N GLU A 180 -11.39 -38.68 -16.55
CA GLU A 180 -12.21 -37.75 -15.79
C GLU A 180 -12.38 -36.44 -16.56
N VAL A 181 -13.61 -35.89 -16.58
CA VAL A 181 -13.97 -34.64 -17.22
C VAL A 181 -14.65 -33.72 -16.21
N SER A 182 -14.09 -32.55 -15.97
CA SER A 182 -14.63 -31.62 -14.97
C SER A 182 -16.01 -31.09 -15.39
N LYS A 183 -16.88 -30.77 -14.40
CA LYS A 183 -18.20 -30.17 -14.63
C LYS A 183 -18.15 -28.65 -14.77
N SER A 184 -17.02 -28.03 -14.42
CA SER A 184 -16.77 -26.59 -14.53
C SER A 184 -15.31 -26.32 -14.87
N ASP A 185 -14.93 -25.07 -14.99
CA ASP A 185 -13.56 -24.61 -15.13
C ASP A 185 -12.76 -24.60 -13.80
N ASP A 186 -13.42 -24.88 -12.67
CA ASP A 186 -12.76 -25.07 -11.38
C ASP A 186 -12.34 -26.53 -11.21
N PRO A 187 -11.02 -26.84 -11.17
CA PRO A 187 -10.50 -28.20 -11.03
C PRO A 187 -10.76 -28.80 -9.65
N ALA A 188 -11.01 -28.00 -8.63
CA ALA A 188 -11.39 -28.46 -7.29
C ALA A 188 -12.89 -28.85 -7.20
N GLY A 189 -13.65 -28.62 -8.26
CA GLY A 189 -15.07 -28.93 -8.34
C GLY A 189 -15.38 -30.41 -8.62
N LEU A 190 -16.57 -30.68 -9.18
CA LEU A 190 -17.04 -32.02 -9.49
C LEU A 190 -16.55 -32.49 -10.86
N TRP A 191 -16.38 -33.81 -11.02
CA TRP A 191 -15.94 -34.46 -12.23
C TRP A 191 -16.94 -35.55 -12.68
N ASN A 192 -16.93 -35.90 -13.98
CA ASN A 192 -17.63 -37.04 -14.58
C ASN A 192 -16.60 -38.11 -14.92
N ALA A 193 -16.82 -39.32 -14.39
CA ALA A 193 -15.92 -40.45 -14.55
C ALA A 193 -16.29 -41.33 -15.75
N TYR A 194 -15.31 -41.72 -16.53
CA TYR A 194 -15.41 -42.61 -17.68
C TYR A 194 -14.27 -43.62 -17.69
N SER A 195 -14.44 -44.70 -18.41
CA SER A 195 -13.33 -45.64 -18.65
C SER A 195 -13.44 -46.29 -20.02
N VAL A 196 -12.29 -46.59 -20.62
CA VAL A 196 -12.19 -47.42 -21.79
C VAL A 196 -11.30 -48.63 -21.46
N SER A 197 -11.54 -49.77 -22.08
CA SER A 197 -10.76 -50.97 -21.84
C SER A 197 -10.19 -51.53 -23.13
N THR A 198 -8.98 -52.03 -23.10
CA THR A 198 -8.40 -52.80 -24.17
C THR A 198 -9.15 -54.08 -24.39
N ILE A 199 -9.11 -54.59 -25.64
CA ILE A 199 -9.89 -55.80 -25.98
C ILE A 199 -9.30 -57.05 -25.37
N THR A 200 -7.98 -57.13 -25.27
CA THR A 200 -7.31 -58.38 -24.96
C THR A 200 -6.17 -58.31 -23.97
N GLY A 201 -5.86 -57.14 -23.43
CA GLY A 201 -4.66 -57.05 -22.61
C GLY A 201 -4.60 -55.89 -21.66
N CYS A 202 -3.47 -55.21 -21.59
CA CYS A 202 -3.15 -54.13 -20.68
C CYS A 202 -2.83 -52.86 -21.48
N ALA A 203 -3.55 -51.80 -21.18
CA ALA A 203 -3.26 -50.50 -21.73
C ALA A 203 -2.03 -49.89 -21.04
N ASP A 204 -1.10 -49.35 -21.78
CA ASP A 204 0.12 -48.68 -21.35
C ASP A 204 0.21 -47.32 -22.03
N GLN A 205 0.73 -46.34 -21.33
CA GLN A 205 0.98 -44.99 -21.81
C GLN A 205 -0.26 -44.37 -22.49
N PRO A 206 -1.34 -44.06 -21.75
CA PRO A 206 -2.54 -43.48 -22.35
C PRO A 206 -2.28 -42.03 -22.73
N LEU A 207 -2.52 -41.71 -24.01
CA LEU A 207 -2.40 -40.40 -24.59
C LEU A 207 -3.78 -39.82 -24.89
N VAL A 208 -4.01 -38.54 -24.60
CA VAL A 208 -5.31 -37.90 -24.83
C VAL A 208 -5.12 -36.66 -25.70
N GLY A 209 -6.00 -36.52 -26.68
CA GLY A 209 -6.07 -35.34 -27.53
C GLY A 209 -7.52 -35.03 -27.90
N PHE A 210 -7.78 -33.80 -28.29
CA PHE A 210 -9.16 -33.36 -28.59
C PHE A 210 -9.22 -32.31 -29.71
N SER A 211 -10.31 -32.35 -30.44
CA SER A 211 -10.83 -31.27 -31.30
C SER A 211 -12.10 -30.67 -30.71
N ASP A 212 -12.83 -29.86 -31.45
CA ASP A 212 -14.13 -29.33 -30.97
C ASP A 212 -15.17 -30.44 -30.83
N LEU A 213 -15.08 -31.52 -31.62
CA LEU A 213 -16.11 -32.54 -31.74
C LEU A 213 -15.82 -33.82 -30.97
N VAL A 214 -14.55 -34.22 -30.87
CA VAL A 214 -14.17 -35.53 -30.33
C VAL A 214 -12.99 -35.40 -29.34
N VAL A 215 -12.95 -36.39 -28.45
CA VAL A 215 -11.76 -36.69 -27.63
C VAL A 215 -11.24 -38.02 -28.05
N ILE A 216 -9.93 -38.17 -28.28
CA ILE A 216 -9.31 -39.43 -28.59
C ILE A 216 -8.38 -39.85 -27.46
N ILE A 217 -8.56 -41.08 -27.00
CA ILE A 217 -7.62 -41.77 -26.13
C ILE A 217 -6.90 -42.79 -26.97
N SER A 218 -5.58 -42.87 -26.87
CA SER A 218 -4.74 -43.88 -27.49
C SER A 218 -3.87 -44.53 -26.44
N ALA A 219 -3.67 -45.83 -26.53
CA ALA A 219 -2.77 -46.59 -25.67
C ALA A 219 -2.07 -47.71 -26.43
N ASN A 220 -0.89 -48.08 -25.97
CA ASN A 220 -0.20 -49.31 -26.36
C ASN A 220 -0.85 -50.48 -25.61
N ASP A 221 -1.22 -51.55 -26.33
CA ASP A 221 -1.86 -52.71 -25.75
C ASP A 221 -0.86 -53.88 -25.62
N PHE A 222 -0.80 -54.44 -24.42
CA PHE A 222 0.05 -55.58 -24.08
C PHE A 222 -0.79 -56.76 -23.59
N SER A 223 -0.27 -57.96 -23.70
CA SER A 223 -0.94 -59.19 -23.32
C SER A 223 -1.21 -59.31 -21.77
N SER A 224 -0.53 -58.53 -20.99
CA SER A 224 -0.65 -58.51 -19.52
C SER A 224 0.05 -57.31 -18.95
N CYS A 225 -0.50 -56.69 -17.92
CA CYS A 225 0.14 -55.69 -17.11
C CYS A 225 1.05 -56.22 -16.00
N THR A 226 0.94 -57.48 -15.67
CA THR A 226 1.54 -58.13 -14.47
C THR A 226 2.55 -59.25 -14.82
N SER A 227 2.65 -59.65 -16.08
CA SER A 227 3.62 -60.66 -16.46
C SER A 227 5.02 -60.01 -16.64
N GLY A 228 6.05 -60.78 -16.27
CA GLY A 228 7.46 -60.30 -16.39
C GLY A 228 7.94 -60.18 -17.85
N ASN A 229 7.18 -60.59 -18.84
CA ASN A 229 7.49 -60.46 -20.26
C ASN A 229 6.22 -60.42 -21.13
N PRO A 230 5.46 -59.32 -21.08
CA PRO A 230 4.23 -59.22 -21.85
C PRO A 230 4.54 -59.09 -23.35
N SER A 231 3.70 -59.65 -24.21
CA SER A 231 3.77 -59.47 -25.64
C SER A 231 3.09 -58.17 -26.05
N TYR A 232 3.67 -57.38 -26.90
CA TYR A 232 3.04 -56.23 -27.54
C TYR A 232 1.95 -56.70 -28.48
N LEU A 233 0.73 -56.13 -28.33
CA LEU A 233 -0.43 -56.49 -29.14
C LEU A 233 -0.76 -55.43 -30.20
N GLY A 234 -0.34 -54.21 -30.01
CA GLY A 234 -0.54 -53.12 -30.97
C GLY A 234 -1.06 -51.86 -30.29
N VAL A 235 -1.33 -50.84 -31.08
CA VAL A 235 -2.01 -49.64 -30.64
C VAL A 235 -3.50 -49.81 -30.68
N GLN A 236 -4.18 -49.47 -29.60
CA GLN A 236 -5.63 -49.31 -29.56
C GLN A 236 -5.97 -47.85 -29.28
N TYR A 237 -6.99 -47.29 -29.96
CA TYR A 237 -7.48 -45.97 -29.68
C TYR A 237 -9.01 -45.89 -29.73
N TRP A 238 -9.57 -44.97 -28.96
CA TRP A 238 -10.99 -44.75 -28.84
C TRP A 238 -11.31 -43.31 -29.23
N VAL A 239 -12.31 -43.15 -30.12
CA VAL A 239 -12.87 -41.85 -30.48
C VAL A 239 -14.16 -41.67 -29.70
N LEU A 240 -14.23 -40.67 -28.82
CA LEU A 240 -15.33 -40.39 -27.92
C LEU A 240 -16.03 -39.09 -28.36
N ASN A 241 -17.37 -39.08 -28.28
CA ASN A 241 -18.14 -37.88 -28.51
C ASN A 241 -17.90 -36.87 -27.38
N LYS A 242 -17.26 -35.71 -27.68
CA LYS A 242 -16.89 -34.70 -26.70
C LYS A 242 -18.11 -34.08 -26.01
N THR A 243 -19.24 -33.86 -26.71
CA THR A 243 -20.48 -33.32 -26.15
C THR A 243 -21.04 -34.22 -25.05
N ASP A 244 -20.98 -35.56 -25.24
CA ASP A 244 -21.43 -36.50 -24.21
C ASP A 244 -20.56 -36.39 -22.95
N LEU A 245 -19.23 -36.32 -23.12
CA LEU A 245 -18.27 -36.21 -22.01
C LEU A 245 -18.49 -34.93 -21.20
N VAL A 246 -18.62 -33.81 -21.90
CA VAL A 246 -18.81 -32.48 -21.26
C VAL A 246 -20.17 -32.39 -20.53
N SER A 247 -21.21 -33.02 -21.09
CA SER A 247 -22.54 -33.01 -20.46
C SER A 247 -22.70 -34.04 -19.32
N GLY A 248 -21.75 -34.94 -19.15
CA GLY A 248 -21.86 -36.06 -18.18
C GLY A 248 -22.78 -37.18 -18.66
N ALA A 249 -23.12 -37.26 -19.95
CA ALA A 249 -23.88 -38.35 -20.54
C ALA A 249 -23.01 -39.60 -20.76
N ALA A 250 -23.63 -40.73 -20.97
CA ALA A 250 -22.91 -41.95 -21.38
C ALA A 250 -22.22 -41.69 -22.75
N ALA A 251 -20.89 -41.84 -22.77
CA ALA A 251 -20.06 -41.48 -23.90
C ALA A 251 -20.28 -42.45 -25.07
N ARG A 252 -20.78 -41.94 -26.19
CA ARG A 252 -20.81 -42.67 -27.46
C ARG A 252 -19.38 -42.76 -27.97
N THR A 253 -18.92 -43.97 -28.23
CA THR A 253 -17.52 -44.29 -28.50
C THR A 253 -17.38 -45.22 -29.72
N MET A 254 -16.30 -45.04 -30.44
CA MET A 254 -15.86 -45.98 -31.49
C MET A 254 -14.39 -46.35 -31.25
N SER A 255 -14.07 -47.62 -31.22
CA SER A 255 -12.71 -48.13 -30.98
C SER A 255 -12.08 -48.66 -32.27
N PHE A 256 -10.75 -48.55 -32.36
CA PHE A 256 -9.91 -48.98 -33.46
C PHE A 256 -8.71 -49.74 -32.89
N GLY A 257 -8.28 -50.79 -33.58
CA GLY A 257 -7.16 -51.63 -33.16
C GLY A 257 -7.61 -52.80 -32.23
N PRO A 258 -6.67 -53.51 -31.53
CA PRO A 258 -5.24 -53.25 -31.56
C PRO A 258 -4.59 -53.52 -32.94
N ASP A 259 -3.69 -52.64 -33.39
CA ASP A 259 -2.94 -52.81 -34.65
C ASP A 259 -1.45 -52.98 -34.29
N PRO A 260 -0.90 -54.22 -34.49
CA PRO A 260 0.47 -54.49 -34.10
C PRO A 260 1.52 -53.88 -35.02
N THR A 261 1.09 -53.21 -36.11
CA THR A 261 2.01 -52.49 -36.99
C THR A 261 2.26 -51.04 -36.56
N LEU A 262 1.44 -50.57 -35.60
CA LEU A 262 1.52 -49.24 -35.05
C LEU A 262 2.17 -49.26 -33.66
N PHE A 263 2.76 -48.14 -33.25
CA PHE A 263 3.32 -47.93 -31.91
C PHE A 263 3.16 -46.47 -31.48
N SER A 264 2.65 -46.21 -30.27
CA SER A 264 2.49 -44.91 -29.68
C SER A 264 1.92 -43.86 -30.66
N VAL A 265 0.65 -44.04 -31.03
CA VAL A 265 -0.08 -43.04 -31.84
C VAL A 265 -0.48 -41.90 -30.93
N HIS A 266 0.07 -40.70 -31.13
CA HIS A 266 -0.14 -39.55 -30.28
C HIS A 266 -1.25 -38.64 -30.81
N PRO A 267 -2.41 -38.49 -30.11
CA PRO A 267 -3.45 -37.54 -30.45
C PRO A 267 -3.00 -36.12 -30.13
N GLY A 268 -3.08 -35.19 -31.07
CA GLY A 268 -2.69 -33.79 -30.87
C GLY A 268 -3.73 -33.00 -30.03
N GLN A 269 -3.24 -32.04 -29.29
CA GLN A 269 -4.08 -31.06 -28.60
C GLN A 269 -4.46 -29.94 -29.57
N SER A 270 -5.75 -29.72 -29.83
CA SER A 270 -6.16 -28.59 -30.66
C SER A 270 -6.30 -27.32 -29.83
N LEU A 271 -5.48 -26.30 -30.12
CA LEU A 271 -5.51 -25.00 -29.43
C LEU A 271 -6.38 -23.97 -30.14
N ARG A 272 -6.94 -24.31 -31.31
CA ARG A 272 -7.83 -23.47 -32.09
C ARG A 272 -9.01 -24.31 -32.59
N PRO A 273 -10.12 -23.68 -32.94
CA PRO A 273 -11.30 -24.40 -33.40
C PRO A 273 -11.00 -25.28 -34.62
N THR A 274 -11.38 -26.56 -34.55
CA THR A 274 -11.31 -27.52 -35.64
C THR A 274 -12.25 -28.67 -35.39
N ASP A 275 -12.93 -29.12 -36.46
CA ASP A 275 -13.74 -30.33 -36.48
C ASP A 275 -12.89 -31.60 -36.67
N ALA A 276 -11.71 -31.47 -37.28
CA ALA A 276 -10.83 -32.61 -37.50
C ALA A 276 -9.91 -32.80 -36.29
N GLN A 277 -9.75 -34.06 -35.88
CA GLN A 277 -8.73 -34.44 -34.89
C GLN A 277 -7.51 -35.02 -35.61
N PHE A 278 -6.32 -34.55 -35.25
CA PHE A 278 -5.09 -35.05 -35.82
C PHE A 278 -4.33 -35.95 -34.83
N MET A 279 -3.77 -37.06 -35.32
CA MET A 279 -2.87 -37.92 -34.56
C MET A 279 -1.62 -38.16 -35.36
N VAL A 280 -0.52 -38.49 -34.71
CA VAL A 280 0.78 -38.76 -35.34
C VAL A 280 1.47 -39.97 -34.73
N SER A 281 2.28 -40.66 -35.52
CA SER A 281 3.16 -41.74 -35.05
C SER A 281 4.42 -41.81 -35.89
N THR A 282 5.56 -42.08 -35.23
CA THR A 282 6.85 -42.45 -35.88
C THR A 282 7.11 -43.95 -35.82
N GLY A 283 6.25 -44.71 -35.14
CA GLY A 283 6.48 -46.15 -34.89
C GLY A 283 7.53 -46.37 -33.80
N SER A 284 7.98 -47.60 -33.68
CA SER A 284 9.01 -47.99 -32.72
C SER A 284 10.37 -48.18 -33.44
N GLY A 285 11.39 -47.39 -33.05
CA GLY A 285 12.72 -47.52 -33.63
C GLY A 285 13.02 -46.57 -34.80
N PRO A 286 14.25 -46.61 -35.35
CA PRO A 286 14.69 -45.68 -36.38
C PRO A 286 13.77 -45.70 -37.61
N THR A 287 13.34 -44.50 -38.03
CA THR A 287 12.44 -44.34 -39.17
C THR A 287 12.73 -43.06 -39.94
N SER A 288 12.29 -43.00 -41.20
CA SER A 288 12.25 -41.79 -42.02
C SER A 288 10.81 -41.43 -42.42
N THR A 289 9.83 -41.97 -41.70
CA THR A 289 8.41 -41.79 -41.98
C THR A 289 7.68 -41.35 -40.72
N LEU A 290 6.92 -40.27 -40.86
CA LEU A 290 5.87 -39.84 -39.90
C LEU A 290 4.52 -40.20 -40.51
N THR A 291 3.69 -40.90 -39.76
CA THR A 291 2.31 -41.13 -40.19
C THR A 291 1.40 -40.09 -39.52
N LEU A 292 0.75 -39.27 -40.33
CA LEU A 292 -0.30 -38.33 -39.94
C LEU A 292 -1.65 -39.01 -40.12
N TYR A 293 -2.50 -39.00 -39.11
CA TYR A 293 -3.90 -39.42 -39.14
C TYR A 293 -4.80 -38.22 -39.06
N SER A 294 -5.74 -38.05 -39.97
CA SER A 294 -6.85 -37.12 -39.90
C SER A 294 -8.12 -37.88 -39.53
N VAL A 295 -8.75 -37.55 -38.43
CA VAL A 295 -9.96 -38.16 -37.90
C VAL A 295 -11.12 -37.18 -38.04
N THR A 296 -12.16 -37.56 -38.75
CA THR A 296 -13.37 -36.77 -38.97
C THR A 296 -14.61 -37.57 -38.66
N GLY A 297 -15.71 -36.89 -38.38
CA GLY A 297 -16.96 -37.48 -37.92
C GLY A 297 -16.99 -37.70 -36.41
N VAL A 298 -18.18 -38.01 -35.87
CA VAL A 298 -18.46 -38.05 -34.42
C VAL A 298 -19.29 -39.32 -34.11
N PRO A 299 -18.92 -40.16 -33.16
CA PRO A 299 -19.76 -41.29 -32.72
C PRO A 299 -21.16 -40.81 -32.24
N PRO A 300 -22.25 -41.54 -32.53
CA PRO A 300 -22.30 -42.87 -33.18
C PRO A 300 -22.36 -42.78 -34.71
N GLY A 301 -22.19 -41.60 -35.31
CA GLY A 301 -22.08 -41.46 -36.77
C GLY A 301 -20.78 -42.09 -37.30
N LEU A 302 -20.60 -42.05 -38.62
CA LEU A 302 -19.38 -42.54 -39.23
C LEU A 302 -18.17 -41.74 -38.78
N VAL A 303 -17.18 -42.42 -38.25
CA VAL A 303 -15.85 -41.89 -37.99
C VAL A 303 -14.91 -42.38 -39.07
N LEU A 304 -14.27 -41.41 -39.74
CA LEU A 304 -13.30 -41.73 -40.80
C LEU A 304 -11.91 -41.39 -40.31
N VAL A 305 -11.00 -42.36 -40.31
CA VAL A 305 -9.58 -42.21 -40.00
C VAL A 305 -8.78 -42.35 -41.30
N THR A 306 -8.09 -41.27 -41.67
CA THR A 306 -7.34 -41.22 -42.94
C THR A 306 -5.84 -41.12 -42.63
N PRO A 307 -5.03 -42.19 -42.81
CA PRO A 307 -3.59 -42.13 -42.65
C PRO A 307 -2.90 -41.52 -43.87
N GLN A 308 -1.82 -40.74 -43.61
CA GLN A 308 -0.93 -40.22 -44.65
C GLN A 308 0.52 -40.35 -44.17
N ASN A 309 1.37 -40.99 -44.96
CA ASN A 309 2.80 -41.11 -44.70
C ASN A 309 3.54 -39.91 -45.24
N LEU A 310 4.31 -39.24 -44.38
CA LEU A 310 5.12 -38.06 -44.66
C LEU A 310 6.60 -38.44 -44.49
N GLY A 311 7.43 -38.06 -45.47
CA GLY A 311 8.89 -38.28 -45.38
C GLY A 311 9.52 -37.29 -44.41
N ILE A 312 10.23 -37.78 -43.42
CA ILE A 312 10.98 -37.00 -42.43
C ILE A 312 12.49 -37.36 -42.54
N ARG A 313 13.33 -36.59 -41.92
CA ARG A 313 14.73 -36.98 -41.73
C ARG A 313 14.80 -38.22 -40.84
N ALA A 314 15.76 -39.11 -41.13
CA ALA A 314 15.92 -40.35 -40.37
C ALA A 314 16.08 -40.05 -38.88
N THR A 315 15.33 -40.76 -38.06
CA THR A 315 15.47 -40.73 -36.58
C THR A 315 16.42 -41.85 -36.13
N ALA A 316 16.99 -41.71 -34.94
CA ALA A 316 17.79 -42.71 -34.27
C ALA A 316 17.38 -42.85 -32.81
N ILE A 317 17.63 -44.00 -32.20
CA ILE A 317 17.40 -44.21 -30.77
C ILE A 317 18.35 -43.30 -29.98
N PRO A 318 17.86 -42.45 -29.08
CA PRO A 318 18.70 -41.57 -28.27
C PRO A 318 19.51 -42.37 -27.24
N PRO A 319 20.83 -42.08 -27.06
CA PRO A 319 21.62 -42.74 -26.03
C PRO A 319 21.26 -42.19 -24.65
N SER A 320 21.32 -43.05 -23.60
CA SER A 320 21.11 -42.66 -22.22
C SER A 320 22.06 -41.55 -21.78
N ALA A 321 21.59 -40.63 -20.94
CA ALA A 321 22.31 -39.43 -20.54
C ALA A 321 23.15 -39.66 -19.27
N PRO A 322 24.44 -39.29 -19.25
CA PRO A 322 25.22 -39.24 -18.02
C PRO A 322 24.74 -38.10 -17.15
N GLN A 323 24.97 -38.19 -15.84
CA GLN A 323 24.69 -37.16 -14.88
C GLN A 323 25.90 -36.90 -13.97
N LEU A 324 26.04 -35.66 -13.50
CA LEU A 324 27.08 -35.29 -12.55
C LEU A 324 26.89 -36.07 -11.24
N GLY A 325 27.95 -36.56 -10.66
CA GLY A 325 27.92 -37.21 -9.34
C GLY A 325 27.38 -38.62 -9.30
N SER A 326 27.00 -39.25 -10.42
CA SER A 326 26.54 -40.64 -10.53
C SER A 326 27.30 -41.43 -11.60
N ARG A 327 27.35 -42.73 -11.42
CA ARG A 327 27.79 -43.67 -12.47
C ARG A 327 26.65 -44.21 -13.29
N SER A 328 25.42 -44.17 -12.78
CA SER A 328 24.23 -44.52 -13.53
C SER A 328 23.88 -43.43 -14.51
N THR A 329 23.42 -43.80 -15.68
CA THR A 329 22.89 -42.87 -16.69
C THR A 329 21.40 -42.74 -16.55
N LEU A 330 20.83 -41.69 -17.13
CA LEU A 330 19.37 -41.48 -17.18
C LEU A 330 18.82 -42.10 -18.44
N ASP A 331 17.62 -42.67 -18.37
CA ASP A 331 16.80 -42.99 -19.52
C ASP A 331 16.46 -41.72 -20.29
N THR A 332 16.40 -41.77 -21.60
CA THR A 332 16.10 -40.63 -22.47
C THR A 332 14.97 -40.95 -23.42
N ALA A 333 14.22 -41.98 -23.14
CA ALA A 333 13.18 -42.60 -23.95
C ALA A 333 13.67 -43.19 -25.28
N ASP A 334 12.75 -43.49 -26.17
CA ASP A 334 12.97 -43.85 -27.57
C ASP A 334 12.56 -42.65 -28.48
N ASN A 335 12.44 -42.91 -29.79
CA ASN A 335 12.08 -41.92 -30.80
C ASN A 335 10.57 -41.84 -31.06
N ARG A 336 9.72 -42.28 -30.11
CA ARG A 336 8.25 -42.07 -30.20
C ARG A 336 7.89 -40.59 -30.04
N VAL A 337 6.76 -40.17 -30.60
CA VAL A 337 6.22 -38.84 -30.39
C VAL A 337 5.82 -38.66 -28.90
N GLN A 338 6.35 -37.65 -28.23
CA GLN A 338 6.13 -37.41 -26.81
C GLN A 338 5.11 -36.32 -26.56
N ASP A 339 4.96 -35.37 -27.47
CA ASP A 339 3.93 -34.34 -27.40
C ASP A 339 3.54 -33.85 -28.79
N ALA A 340 2.26 -33.50 -28.99
CA ALA A 340 1.75 -32.95 -30.23
C ALA A 340 0.63 -31.95 -30.00
N MET A 341 0.66 -30.82 -30.73
CA MET A 341 -0.38 -29.78 -30.66
C MET A 341 -0.70 -29.27 -32.07
N TRP A 342 -1.96 -28.92 -32.28
CA TRP A 342 -2.44 -28.33 -33.53
C TRP A 342 -3.01 -26.91 -33.29
N ALA A 343 -2.62 -25.97 -34.14
CA ALA A 343 -3.21 -24.63 -34.23
C ALA A 343 -3.08 -24.10 -35.66
N ASP A 344 -4.16 -23.53 -36.19
CA ASP A 344 -4.16 -22.79 -37.47
C ASP A 344 -3.50 -23.52 -38.63
N SER A 345 -3.91 -24.80 -38.85
CA SER A 345 -3.36 -25.72 -39.85
C SER A 345 -1.89 -26.15 -39.65
N ARG A 346 -1.33 -25.89 -38.50
CA ARG A 346 0.02 -26.30 -38.11
C ARG A 346 -0.06 -27.32 -36.99
N LEU A 347 0.56 -28.48 -37.22
CA LEU A 347 0.70 -29.50 -36.21
C LEU A 347 2.18 -29.61 -35.83
N TRP A 348 2.50 -29.14 -34.62
CA TRP A 348 3.83 -29.31 -34.04
C TRP A 348 3.88 -30.58 -33.21
N LEU A 349 5.00 -31.29 -33.34
CA LEU A 349 5.28 -32.45 -32.50
C LEU A 349 6.75 -32.48 -32.06
N SER A 350 6.99 -33.16 -30.94
CA SER A 350 8.33 -33.35 -30.39
C SER A 350 8.61 -34.79 -30.04
N LEU A 351 9.84 -35.16 -30.14
CA LEU A 351 10.34 -36.49 -29.74
C LEU A 351 11.83 -36.41 -29.30
N ALA A 352 12.29 -37.40 -28.56
CA ALA A 352 13.73 -37.58 -28.35
C ALA A 352 14.34 -38.27 -29.56
N ASP A 353 15.55 -37.85 -29.97
CA ASP A 353 16.24 -38.40 -31.13
C ASP A 353 17.75 -38.55 -30.86
N GLY A 354 18.37 -39.52 -31.48
CA GLY A 354 19.83 -39.63 -31.52
C GLY A 354 20.42 -38.71 -32.60
N CYS A 355 21.15 -37.67 -32.20
CA CYS A 355 21.76 -36.76 -33.14
C CYS A 355 23.25 -36.50 -32.82
N ILE A 356 24.02 -35.97 -33.79
CA ILE A 356 25.39 -35.48 -33.58
C ILE A 356 25.31 -33.94 -33.55
N PRO A 357 25.37 -33.29 -32.37
CA PRO A 357 25.30 -31.83 -32.27
C PRO A 357 26.48 -31.16 -32.97
N ALA A 358 26.31 -29.95 -33.47
CA ALA A 358 27.38 -29.18 -34.08
C ALA A 358 28.60 -29.06 -33.16
N GLY A 359 29.79 -29.41 -33.64
CA GLY A 359 31.02 -29.42 -32.87
C GLY A 359 31.20 -30.64 -31.94
N ASP A 360 30.30 -31.61 -31.97
CA ASP A 360 30.47 -32.91 -31.32
C ASP A 360 30.93 -33.99 -32.33
N ASN A 361 31.42 -35.10 -31.83
CA ASN A 361 31.83 -36.28 -32.62
C ASN A 361 31.14 -37.57 -32.15
N ARG A 362 30.11 -37.45 -31.30
CA ARG A 362 29.35 -38.58 -30.74
C ARG A 362 27.84 -38.31 -30.85
N VAL A 363 27.11 -39.39 -30.98
CA VAL A 363 25.66 -39.35 -30.89
C VAL A 363 25.27 -38.95 -29.45
N ARG A 364 24.35 -37.97 -29.32
CA ARG A 364 23.76 -37.52 -28.09
C ARG A 364 22.26 -37.71 -28.18
N SER A 365 21.58 -37.70 -27.02
CA SER A 365 20.16 -37.47 -26.97
C SER A 365 19.88 -36.01 -27.29
N CYS A 366 19.00 -35.77 -28.24
CA CYS A 366 18.61 -34.47 -28.77
C CYS A 366 17.08 -34.37 -28.76
N VAL A 367 16.56 -33.17 -28.76
CA VAL A 367 15.15 -32.91 -28.99
C VAL A 367 14.91 -32.71 -30.47
N ARG A 368 14.00 -33.50 -31.06
CA ARG A 368 13.54 -33.35 -32.44
C ARG A 368 12.23 -32.62 -32.48
N LEU A 369 12.13 -31.60 -33.34
CA LEU A 369 10.93 -30.82 -33.60
C LEU A 369 10.49 -30.95 -35.03
N ILE A 370 9.19 -31.25 -35.23
CA ILE A 370 8.62 -31.39 -36.56
C ILE A 370 7.37 -30.56 -36.66
N GLU A 371 7.22 -29.79 -37.72
CA GLU A 371 6.02 -29.05 -38.06
C GLU A 371 5.42 -29.58 -39.33
N VAL A 372 4.14 -29.96 -39.24
CA VAL A 372 3.34 -30.45 -40.37
C VAL A 372 2.34 -29.37 -40.78
N ASP A 373 2.33 -28.99 -42.03
CA ASP A 373 1.23 -28.23 -42.63
C ASP A 373 0.08 -29.21 -42.95
N THR A 374 -0.94 -29.21 -42.08
CA THR A 374 -2.07 -30.14 -42.19
C THR A 374 -3.06 -29.78 -43.32
N ALA A 375 -3.02 -28.55 -43.84
CA ALA A 375 -3.83 -28.15 -45.00
C ALA A 375 -3.30 -28.76 -46.30
N ASN A 376 -1.95 -28.88 -46.41
CA ASN A 376 -1.30 -29.41 -47.60
C ASN A 376 -0.79 -30.84 -47.42
N GLY A 377 -0.77 -31.37 -46.19
CA GLY A 377 -0.21 -32.66 -45.83
C GLY A 377 1.30 -32.77 -46.15
N THR A 378 2.06 -31.76 -45.71
CA THR A 378 3.50 -31.67 -45.98
C THR A 378 4.28 -31.29 -44.72
N ILE A 379 5.55 -31.71 -44.64
CA ILE A 379 6.49 -31.29 -43.59
C ILE A 379 6.91 -29.84 -43.87
N ALA A 380 6.64 -28.96 -42.97
CA ALA A 380 7.04 -27.54 -43.02
C ALA A 380 8.43 -27.32 -42.38
N GLN A 381 8.69 -27.97 -41.24
CA GLN A 381 9.97 -27.94 -40.55
C GLN A 381 10.32 -29.32 -39.98
N ASP A 382 11.59 -29.64 -39.88
CA ASP A 382 12.08 -30.91 -39.34
C ASP A 382 13.57 -30.80 -38.95
N PHE A 383 13.86 -30.68 -37.64
CA PHE A 383 15.19 -30.37 -37.15
C PHE A 383 15.43 -30.83 -35.70
N ASP A 384 16.71 -31.03 -35.38
CA ASP A 384 17.19 -31.42 -34.06
C ASP A 384 17.68 -30.20 -33.26
N VAL A 385 17.42 -30.21 -31.96
CA VAL A 385 18.02 -29.31 -30.97
C VAL A 385 18.99 -30.11 -30.13
N GLY A 386 20.29 -29.89 -30.32
CA GLY A 386 21.35 -30.61 -29.63
C GLY A 386 22.50 -29.67 -29.23
N ILE A 387 23.22 -30.03 -28.17
CA ILE A 387 24.36 -29.27 -27.63
C ILE A 387 25.54 -30.21 -27.47
N SER A 388 26.73 -29.84 -27.98
CA SER A 388 27.95 -30.64 -27.88
C SER A 388 28.26 -31.02 -26.42
N GLY A 389 28.45 -32.31 -26.16
CA GLY A 389 28.71 -32.87 -24.83
C GLY A 389 27.51 -32.99 -23.90
N LYS A 390 26.33 -32.65 -24.36
CA LYS A 390 25.10 -32.57 -23.53
C LYS A 390 24.01 -33.50 -24.09
N TYR A 391 23.00 -33.78 -23.25
CA TYR A 391 21.89 -34.68 -23.54
C TYR A 391 20.57 -33.99 -23.23
N LEU A 392 19.64 -33.98 -24.20
CA LEU A 392 18.31 -33.36 -24.09
C LEU A 392 17.27 -34.45 -24.33
N PHE A 393 16.22 -34.51 -23.51
CA PHE A 393 15.26 -35.61 -23.53
C PHE A 393 13.89 -35.15 -22.96
N TYR A 394 12.82 -35.96 -23.18
CA TYR A 394 11.45 -35.75 -22.73
C TYR A 394 10.89 -34.38 -23.10
N PRO A 395 10.86 -34.00 -24.39
CA PRO A 395 10.34 -32.69 -24.77
C PRO A 395 8.82 -32.61 -24.69
N ALA A 396 8.30 -31.47 -24.20
CA ALA A 396 6.91 -31.04 -24.38
C ALA A 396 6.87 -29.66 -25.00
N LEU A 397 5.80 -29.35 -25.75
CA LEU A 397 5.70 -28.10 -26.50
C LEU A 397 4.31 -27.52 -26.56
N ARG A 398 4.22 -26.18 -26.62
CA ARG A 398 2.98 -25.45 -26.96
C ARG A 398 3.35 -24.16 -27.68
N THR A 399 2.41 -23.66 -28.48
CA THR A 399 2.50 -22.31 -29.02
C THR A 399 1.64 -21.33 -28.21
N ASP A 400 2.06 -20.06 -28.20
CA ASP A 400 1.19 -18.98 -27.82
C ASP A 400 0.19 -18.59 -28.93
N ALA A 401 -0.61 -17.54 -28.71
CA ALA A 401 -1.58 -17.07 -29.70
C ALA A 401 -0.96 -16.49 -30.97
N ALA A 402 0.27 -16.01 -30.89
CA ALA A 402 1.01 -15.47 -32.03
C ALA A 402 1.71 -16.56 -32.86
N GLY A 403 1.74 -17.79 -32.37
CA GLY A 403 2.42 -18.93 -33.00
C GLY A 403 3.86 -19.08 -32.55
N ASN A 404 4.32 -18.39 -31.54
CA ASN A 404 5.65 -18.57 -30.95
C ASN A 404 5.68 -19.89 -30.18
N LEU A 405 6.72 -20.70 -30.42
CA LEU A 405 6.84 -22.03 -29.85
C LEU A 405 7.69 -22.01 -28.57
N VAL A 406 7.19 -22.62 -27.53
CA VAL A 406 7.90 -22.91 -26.28
C VAL A 406 8.09 -24.42 -26.17
N VAL A 407 9.32 -24.86 -25.96
CA VAL A 407 9.69 -26.27 -25.81
C VAL A 407 10.44 -26.45 -24.50
N VAL A 408 9.89 -27.23 -23.59
CA VAL A 408 10.54 -27.65 -22.35
C VAL A 408 11.10 -29.04 -22.47
N PHE A 409 12.21 -29.31 -21.82
CA PHE A 409 12.86 -30.63 -21.87
C PHE A 409 13.81 -30.82 -20.69
N GLY A 410 14.09 -32.10 -20.37
CA GLY A 410 15.13 -32.50 -19.45
C GLY A 410 16.51 -32.34 -20.09
N TYR A 411 17.49 -32.08 -19.28
CA TYR A 411 18.88 -31.85 -19.68
C TYR A 411 19.84 -32.42 -18.66
N SER A 412 20.93 -33.08 -19.12
CA SER A 412 21.96 -33.57 -18.22
C SER A 412 23.30 -33.73 -18.96
N SER A 413 24.37 -33.86 -18.18
CA SER A 413 25.70 -34.19 -18.72
C SER A 413 26.63 -34.71 -17.62
N THR A 414 27.88 -35.02 -17.97
CA THR A 414 28.91 -35.36 -17.00
C THR A 414 29.30 -34.21 -16.08
N THR A 415 28.90 -32.98 -16.39
CA THR A 415 29.28 -31.75 -15.66
C THR A 415 28.07 -31.01 -15.05
N GLU A 416 26.87 -31.44 -15.36
CA GLU A 416 25.64 -30.92 -14.77
C GLU A 416 24.76 -32.05 -14.22
N TYR A 417 24.03 -31.71 -13.16
CA TYR A 417 22.93 -32.53 -12.65
C TYR A 417 21.76 -32.53 -13.64
N PRO A 418 20.83 -33.50 -13.52
CA PRO A 418 19.59 -33.45 -14.27
C PRO A 418 18.82 -32.15 -13.96
N GLU A 419 18.49 -31.39 -15.00
CA GLU A 419 17.87 -30.07 -14.85
C GLU A 419 16.79 -29.84 -15.91
N MET A 420 15.90 -28.88 -15.64
CA MET A 420 14.85 -28.49 -16.56
C MET A 420 15.30 -27.28 -17.39
N ARG A 421 15.21 -27.41 -18.73
CA ARG A 421 15.50 -26.31 -19.66
C ARG A 421 14.34 -26.02 -20.59
N VAL A 422 14.37 -24.82 -21.16
CA VAL A 422 13.42 -24.34 -22.15
C VAL A 422 14.16 -23.75 -23.34
N ALA A 423 13.66 -24.00 -24.55
CA ALA A 423 14.02 -23.29 -25.77
C ALA A 423 12.77 -22.67 -26.38
N THR A 424 12.89 -21.47 -26.95
CA THR A 424 11.77 -20.75 -27.54
C THR A 424 12.08 -20.35 -28.96
N ARG A 425 11.06 -20.34 -29.83
CA ARG A 425 11.14 -19.93 -31.22
C ARG A 425 10.04 -18.93 -31.52
N SER A 426 10.43 -17.76 -32.01
CA SER A 426 9.45 -16.80 -32.55
C SER A 426 8.91 -17.29 -33.89
N VAL A 427 7.66 -16.98 -34.20
CA VAL A 427 7.07 -17.23 -35.52
C VAL A 427 7.86 -16.54 -36.64
N HIS A 428 8.62 -15.50 -36.32
CA HIS A 428 9.48 -14.75 -37.25
C HIS A 428 10.90 -15.29 -37.41
N ASP A 429 11.28 -16.27 -36.59
CA ASP A 429 12.61 -16.91 -36.73
C ASP A 429 12.74 -17.68 -38.04
N PRO A 430 13.95 -17.81 -38.60
CA PRO A 430 14.17 -18.62 -39.75
C PRO A 430 13.67 -20.07 -39.59
N PRO A 431 13.15 -20.72 -40.62
CA PRO A 431 12.74 -22.13 -40.54
C PRO A 431 13.87 -23.03 -40.02
N ASN A 432 13.50 -24.08 -39.28
CA ASN A 432 14.41 -25.05 -38.67
C ASN A 432 15.43 -24.43 -37.71
N THR A 433 15.05 -23.36 -37.02
CA THR A 433 15.86 -22.75 -35.97
C THR A 433 15.04 -22.56 -34.67
N ILE A 434 15.73 -22.54 -33.54
CA ILE A 434 15.17 -22.24 -32.22
C ILE A 434 16.24 -21.53 -31.38
N GLY A 435 15.84 -20.73 -30.42
CA GLY A 435 16.75 -20.06 -29.50
C GLY A 435 17.59 -21.04 -28.66
N ALA A 436 18.70 -20.57 -28.12
CA ALA A 436 19.55 -21.38 -27.25
C ALA A 436 18.79 -21.84 -25.99
N PRO A 437 18.92 -23.13 -25.59
CA PRO A 437 18.31 -23.64 -24.37
C PRO A 437 18.72 -22.86 -23.11
N GLN A 438 17.75 -22.39 -22.37
CA GLN A 438 17.91 -21.65 -21.14
C GLN A 438 17.56 -22.53 -19.94
N VAL A 439 18.28 -22.36 -18.82
CA VAL A 439 17.96 -23.06 -17.57
C VAL A 439 16.70 -22.44 -16.98
N LEU A 440 15.67 -23.25 -16.77
CA LEU A 440 14.51 -22.87 -15.95
C LEU A 440 14.73 -23.24 -14.49
N ARG A 441 15.21 -24.49 -14.26
CA ARG A 441 15.52 -24.95 -12.91
C ARG A 441 16.78 -25.82 -12.97
N ALA A 442 17.83 -25.35 -12.32
CA ALA A 442 19.08 -26.10 -12.22
C ALA A 442 18.92 -27.32 -11.30
N GLY A 443 19.57 -28.42 -11.66
CA GLY A 443 19.64 -29.59 -10.82
C GLY A 443 20.47 -29.36 -9.54
N GLU A 444 20.05 -29.99 -8.44
CA GLU A 444 20.67 -29.89 -7.13
C GLU A 444 21.43 -31.17 -6.73
N GLY A 445 21.17 -32.28 -7.41
CA GLY A 445 21.76 -33.57 -7.18
C GLY A 445 21.53 -34.54 -8.34
N PRO A 446 22.19 -35.71 -8.32
CA PRO A 446 21.90 -36.76 -9.29
C PRO A 446 20.52 -37.38 -9.00
N GLU A 447 19.83 -37.81 -10.05
CA GLU A 447 18.67 -38.69 -9.84
C GLU A 447 19.20 -40.03 -9.27
N ALA A 448 18.75 -40.36 -8.08
CA ALA A 448 19.17 -41.54 -7.35
C ALA A 448 17.99 -42.44 -6.92
N SER A 449 16.75 -41.94 -7.02
CA SER A 449 15.56 -42.70 -6.67
C SER A 449 15.26 -43.71 -7.80
N GLY A 450 15.15 -44.96 -7.45
CA GLY A 450 14.86 -45.98 -8.44
C GLY A 450 15.99 -46.36 -9.44
N CYS A 451 17.25 -45.99 -9.13
CA CYS A 451 18.43 -46.33 -9.92
C CYS A 451 19.08 -47.62 -9.42
N PRO A 452 18.97 -48.74 -10.10
CA PRO A 452 19.75 -49.91 -9.79
C PRO A 452 21.27 -49.63 -9.98
N ASN A 453 22.11 -50.16 -9.08
CA ASN A 453 23.56 -49.93 -9.13
C ASN A 453 24.17 -50.16 -10.53
N ASN A 454 24.77 -49.11 -11.13
CA ASN A 454 25.42 -49.06 -12.43
C ASN A 454 24.52 -49.37 -13.63
N SER A 455 23.24 -49.07 -13.54
CA SER A 455 22.30 -49.24 -14.66
C SER A 455 21.69 -47.90 -15.09
N VAL A 456 20.83 -47.92 -16.08
CA VAL A 456 20.05 -46.78 -16.53
C VAL A 456 18.97 -46.51 -15.51
N CYS A 457 18.91 -45.28 -14.98
CA CYS A 457 17.85 -44.83 -14.10
C CYS A 457 16.63 -44.40 -14.92
N ARG A 458 15.45 -44.71 -14.45
CA ARG A 458 14.23 -44.09 -14.97
C ARG A 458 14.24 -42.61 -14.60
N TYR A 459 13.83 -41.73 -15.53
CA TYR A 459 13.78 -40.30 -15.36
C TYR A 459 12.64 -39.72 -16.22
N GLY A 460 11.46 -39.61 -15.74
CA GLY A 460 10.24 -39.17 -16.43
C GLY A 460 9.99 -39.83 -17.76
N ASP A 461 8.79 -40.07 -18.23
CA ASP A 461 8.51 -40.50 -19.58
C ASP A 461 8.04 -39.33 -20.45
N TYR A 462 7.69 -38.21 -19.84
CA TYR A 462 7.31 -36.98 -20.52
C TYR A 462 7.28 -35.78 -19.55
N PHE A 463 7.36 -34.60 -20.13
CA PHE A 463 7.11 -33.31 -19.45
C PHE A 463 5.74 -32.76 -19.87
N GLY A 464 5.36 -31.58 -19.35
CA GLY A 464 4.09 -30.97 -19.63
C GLY A 464 4.19 -29.55 -20.18
N ALA A 465 3.29 -29.21 -21.09
CA ALA A 465 3.13 -27.84 -21.58
C ALA A 465 1.64 -27.50 -21.78
N SER A 466 1.22 -26.27 -21.48
CA SER A 466 -0.18 -25.83 -21.57
C SER A 466 -0.27 -24.36 -21.94
N GLN A 467 -1.17 -24.00 -22.87
CA GLN A 467 -1.46 -22.60 -23.19
C GLN A 467 -2.36 -22.02 -22.07
N ASN A 468 -2.11 -20.76 -21.67
CA ASN A 468 -2.94 -20.09 -20.68
C ASN A 468 -4.25 -19.57 -21.31
N PRO A 469 -5.45 -20.05 -20.91
CA PRO A 469 -6.70 -19.63 -21.52
C PRO A 469 -7.12 -18.19 -21.18
N SER A 470 -6.60 -17.62 -20.09
CA SER A 470 -6.89 -16.24 -19.69
C SER A 470 -5.97 -15.20 -20.35
N ASP A 471 -4.81 -15.65 -20.84
CA ASP A 471 -3.84 -14.84 -21.58
C ASP A 471 -3.11 -15.76 -22.56
N LEU A 472 -3.61 -15.84 -23.79
CA LEU A 472 -3.10 -16.74 -24.81
C LEU A 472 -1.67 -16.44 -25.28
N GLY A 473 -1.07 -15.34 -24.84
CA GLY A 473 0.34 -15.01 -25.02
C GLY A 473 1.28 -15.73 -24.05
N ILE A 474 0.73 -16.49 -23.07
CA ILE A 474 1.52 -17.19 -22.06
C ILE A 474 1.41 -18.71 -22.27
N VAL A 475 2.55 -19.38 -22.25
CA VAL A 475 2.67 -20.83 -22.23
C VAL A 475 3.24 -21.28 -20.90
N TRP A 476 2.54 -22.17 -20.22
CA TRP A 476 3.02 -22.82 -19.00
C TRP A 476 3.72 -24.12 -19.34
N VAL A 477 4.81 -24.41 -18.64
CA VAL A 477 5.61 -25.60 -18.78
C VAL A 477 5.92 -26.22 -17.43
N ALA A 478 6.01 -27.53 -17.38
CA ALA A 478 6.46 -28.25 -16.18
C ALA A 478 7.42 -29.36 -16.58
N GLY A 479 8.38 -29.60 -15.70
CA GLY A 479 9.37 -30.66 -15.90
C GLY A 479 10.01 -31.04 -14.59
N GLU A 480 10.87 -32.07 -14.68
CA GLU A 480 11.60 -32.63 -13.56
C GLU A 480 13.02 -32.08 -13.50
N TYR A 481 13.57 -32.04 -12.29
CA TYR A 481 14.99 -31.82 -12.01
C TYR A 481 15.46 -32.72 -10.87
N GLY A 482 16.74 -33.08 -10.89
CA GLY A 482 17.35 -33.95 -9.87
C GLY A 482 17.66 -33.19 -8.57
N THR A 483 17.37 -33.82 -7.43
CA THR A 483 17.72 -33.34 -6.09
C THR A 483 18.55 -34.38 -5.34
N ALA A 484 19.09 -34.01 -4.19
CA ALA A 484 19.83 -34.95 -3.33
C ALA A 484 18.97 -36.12 -2.81
N SER A 485 17.64 -35.98 -2.79
CA SER A 485 16.70 -37.01 -2.30
C SER A 485 15.97 -37.78 -3.41
N GLY A 486 16.13 -37.39 -4.67
CA GLY A 486 15.43 -37.93 -5.82
C GLY A 486 15.00 -36.84 -6.77
N TRP A 487 13.81 -36.92 -7.34
CA TRP A 487 13.26 -35.94 -8.27
C TRP A 487 12.50 -34.81 -7.57
N ALA A 488 12.41 -33.66 -8.22
CA ALA A 488 11.44 -32.62 -7.94
C ALA A 488 10.97 -32.00 -9.25
N THR A 489 9.83 -31.33 -9.23
CA THR A 489 9.24 -30.70 -10.39
C THR A 489 9.24 -29.19 -10.27
N PHE A 490 9.31 -28.52 -11.41
CA PHE A 490 9.27 -27.06 -11.47
C PHE A 490 8.28 -26.61 -12.55
N ILE A 491 7.54 -25.58 -12.27
CA ILE A 491 6.49 -25.06 -13.12
C ILE A 491 6.83 -23.60 -13.45
N ALA A 492 6.73 -23.22 -14.73
CA ALA A 492 7.00 -21.86 -15.18
C ALA A 492 6.03 -21.41 -16.27
N ALA A 493 5.65 -20.14 -16.22
CA ALA A 493 4.89 -19.44 -17.25
C ALA A 493 5.86 -18.67 -18.14
N MET A 494 5.83 -18.94 -19.44
CA MET A 494 6.70 -18.35 -20.44
C MET A 494 5.92 -17.37 -21.30
N ALA A 495 6.47 -16.16 -21.53
CA ALA A 495 5.85 -15.18 -22.40
C ALA A 495 6.90 -14.40 -23.20
N GLU A 496 6.58 -14.04 -24.43
CA GLU A 496 7.34 -13.09 -25.26
C GLU A 496 6.89 -11.65 -24.97
N THR A 497 5.60 -11.46 -24.70
CA THR A 497 5.01 -10.17 -24.38
C THR A 497 4.12 -10.26 -23.16
N VAL A 498 3.98 -9.13 -22.47
CA VAL A 498 3.02 -8.97 -21.36
C VAL A 498 2.11 -7.78 -21.62
N GLN A 499 1.00 -7.71 -20.89
CA GLN A 499 0.04 -6.61 -20.99
C GLN A 499 0.27 -5.61 -19.86
N LEU A 500 0.56 -4.34 -20.19
CA LEU A 500 0.50 -3.24 -19.24
C LEU A 500 -0.81 -2.48 -19.43
N THR A 501 -1.68 -2.52 -18.43
CA THR A 501 -2.89 -1.69 -18.40
C THR A 501 -2.54 -0.39 -17.67
N VAL A 502 -2.50 0.73 -18.38
CA VAL A 502 -1.97 1.99 -17.82
C VAL A 502 -3.01 3.09 -17.92
N ALA A 503 -3.16 3.85 -16.83
CA ALA A 503 -3.99 5.04 -16.74
C ALA A 503 -3.27 6.13 -15.93
N TYR A 504 -3.79 7.36 -15.97
CA TYR A 504 -3.35 8.41 -15.07
C TYR A 504 -4.54 9.20 -14.50
N ALA A 505 -4.31 9.86 -13.36
CA ALA A 505 -5.26 10.76 -12.72
C ALA A 505 -4.54 12.02 -12.27
N VAL A 506 -5.22 13.18 -12.30
CA VAL A 506 -4.68 14.45 -11.81
C VAL A 506 -5.51 14.91 -10.61
N GLN A 507 -4.85 15.17 -9.48
CA GLN A 507 -5.43 15.71 -8.27
C GLN A 507 -5.14 17.22 -8.17
N GLY A 508 -6.05 17.98 -7.57
CA GLY A 508 -5.91 19.43 -7.41
C GLY A 508 -6.31 20.24 -8.65
N GLY A 509 -6.83 19.59 -9.71
CA GLY A 509 -7.38 20.26 -10.90
C GLY A 509 -6.32 20.87 -11.81
N GLY A 510 -6.71 21.99 -12.48
CA GLY A 510 -5.89 22.62 -13.52
C GLY A 510 -6.13 22.00 -14.91
N SER A 511 -5.81 22.71 -15.97
CA SER A 511 -6.04 22.25 -17.35
C SER A 511 -4.90 22.65 -18.32
N ALA A 512 -3.84 23.26 -17.81
CA ALA A 512 -2.75 23.77 -18.64
C ALA A 512 -1.62 22.75 -18.87
N TYR A 513 -1.93 21.45 -18.81
CA TYR A 513 -0.97 20.36 -19.00
C TYR A 513 -1.34 19.49 -20.20
N LEU A 514 -0.36 18.76 -20.75
CA LEU A 514 -0.56 17.68 -21.70
C LEU A 514 -0.52 16.32 -20.97
N PRO A 515 -1.22 15.29 -21.48
CA PRO A 515 -1.16 13.94 -20.91
C PRO A 515 0.27 13.43 -20.78
N PRO A 516 0.59 12.64 -19.73
CA PRO A 516 1.88 11.97 -19.63
C PRO A 516 2.08 10.98 -20.77
N THR A 517 3.33 10.72 -21.15
CA THR A 517 3.66 9.76 -22.18
C THR A 517 4.23 8.48 -21.56
N LEU A 518 3.78 7.32 -22.07
CA LEU A 518 4.37 6.01 -21.81
C LEU A 518 5.35 5.68 -22.92
N THR A 519 6.60 5.38 -22.56
CA THR A 519 7.61 4.82 -23.45
C THR A 519 7.84 3.36 -23.07
N TYR A 520 7.76 2.46 -24.05
CA TYR A 520 7.92 1.01 -23.87
C TYR A 520 8.49 0.38 -25.14
N VAL A 521 8.88 -0.91 -25.10
CA VAL A 521 9.38 -1.65 -26.24
C VAL A 521 8.32 -2.63 -26.73
N ARG A 522 8.10 -2.69 -28.05
CA ARG A 522 7.25 -3.65 -28.72
C ARG A 522 7.89 -4.12 -30.03
N GLY A 523 8.06 -5.43 -30.18
CA GLY A 523 8.75 -6.02 -31.33
C GLY A 523 10.19 -5.51 -31.47
N GLY A 524 10.89 -5.29 -30.35
CA GLY A 524 12.24 -4.74 -30.31
C GLY A 524 12.36 -3.26 -30.61
N GLN A 525 11.24 -2.53 -30.83
CA GLN A 525 11.22 -1.12 -31.16
C GLN A 525 10.68 -0.29 -29.98
N SER A 526 11.34 0.85 -29.71
CA SER A 526 10.82 1.80 -28.70
C SER A 526 9.60 2.52 -29.23
N VAL A 527 8.52 2.51 -28.48
CA VAL A 527 7.24 3.16 -28.76
C VAL A 527 6.93 4.15 -27.67
N THR A 528 6.50 5.35 -28.04
CA THR A 528 6.05 6.38 -27.08
C THR A 528 4.64 6.83 -27.43
N VAL A 529 3.73 6.78 -26.46
CA VAL A 529 2.31 7.10 -26.63
C VAL A 529 1.81 7.99 -25.49
N PRO A 530 0.89 8.91 -25.73
CA PRO A 530 0.22 9.64 -24.66
C PRO A 530 -0.76 8.69 -23.92
N LEU A 531 -0.80 8.82 -22.60
CA LEU A 531 -1.75 8.09 -21.75
C LEU A 531 -3.12 8.77 -21.74
N THR A 532 -4.13 8.04 -21.29
CA THR A 532 -5.49 8.53 -21.08
C THR A 532 -5.90 8.33 -19.61
N THR A 533 -6.90 9.07 -19.15
CA THR A 533 -7.49 8.88 -17.82
C THR A 533 -8.30 7.58 -17.72
N ALA A 534 -8.79 7.05 -18.86
CA ALA A 534 -9.34 5.71 -18.93
C ALA A 534 -8.19 4.69 -19.08
N PRO A 535 -8.24 3.53 -18.40
CA PRO A 535 -7.26 2.47 -18.56
C PRO A 535 -7.13 2.03 -20.02
N ALA A 536 -5.89 1.99 -20.54
CA ALA A 536 -5.55 1.50 -21.87
C ALA A 536 -4.56 0.35 -21.76
N VAL A 537 -4.71 -0.67 -22.62
CA VAL A 537 -3.87 -1.87 -22.62
C VAL A 537 -2.77 -1.74 -23.67
N PHE A 538 -1.52 -1.99 -23.27
CA PHE A 538 -0.33 -1.94 -24.11
C PHE A 538 0.36 -3.31 -24.07
N THR A 539 0.60 -3.90 -25.22
CA THR A 539 1.43 -5.11 -25.36
C THR A 539 2.88 -4.69 -25.38
N VAL A 540 3.66 -5.20 -24.44
CA VAL A 540 5.06 -4.82 -24.17
C VAL A 540 5.94 -6.06 -24.23
N ASP A 541 7.12 -5.96 -24.84
CA ASP A 541 8.08 -7.06 -24.86
C ASP A 541 8.57 -7.34 -23.44
N VAL A 542 8.49 -8.61 -23.02
CA VAL A 542 8.87 -9.01 -21.68
C VAL A 542 10.37 -8.78 -21.43
N GLY A 543 10.74 -8.43 -20.20
CA GLY A 543 12.12 -8.13 -19.83
C GLY A 543 12.64 -6.78 -20.33
N THR A 544 11.81 -5.96 -20.99
CA THR A 544 12.19 -4.63 -21.46
C THR A 544 11.74 -3.53 -20.52
N ALA A 545 12.42 -2.39 -20.59
CA ALA A 545 12.11 -1.24 -19.75
C ALA A 545 10.88 -0.49 -20.28
N TRP A 546 10.07 0.00 -19.35
CA TRP A 546 9.04 0.99 -19.60
C TRP A 546 9.25 2.23 -18.72
N SER A 547 8.77 3.38 -19.17
CA SER A 547 8.80 4.60 -18.39
C SER A 547 7.64 5.53 -18.72
N VAL A 548 7.22 6.33 -17.71
CA VAL A 548 6.18 7.34 -17.82
C VAL A 548 6.77 8.69 -17.41
N SER A 549 6.30 9.79 -18.00
CA SER A 549 6.76 11.13 -17.65
C SER A 549 6.47 11.44 -16.18
N ALA A 550 7.48 11.77 -15.38
CA ALA A 550 7.31 12.16 -13.97
C ALA A 550 6.71 13.55 -13.78
N LEU A 551 6.83 14.38 -14.81
CA LEU A 551 6.34 15.75 -14.85
C LEU A 551 5.52 15.90 -16.13
N LEU A 552 4.32 16.48 -16.04
CA LEU A 552 3.50 16.73 -17.22
C LEU A 552 3.99 17.96 -17.99
N ASP A 553 3.95 17.89 -19.31
CA ASP A 553 4.20 19.05 -20.17
C ASP A 553 3.20 20.15 -19.87
N GLY A 554 3.66 21.39 -19.80
CA GLY A 554 2.90 22.55 -19.29
C GLY A 554 3.32 22.95 -17.88
N SER A 555 4.08 22.10 -17.18
CA SER A 555 4.70 22.44 -15.90
C SER A 555 5.80 23.49 -16.08
N GLY A 556 5.85 24.49 -15.19
CA GLY A 556 6.81 25.59 -15.18
C GLY A 556 7.44 25.79 -13.81
N VAL A 557 8.05 26.96 -13.61
CA VAL A 557 8.74 27.33 -12.36
C VAL A 557 7.79 27.72 -11.23
N ASP A 558 6.57 28.11 -11.57
CA ASP A 558 5.56 28.59 -10.62
C ASP A 558 4.42 27.60 -10.38
N GLU A 559 4.17 26.72 -11.36
CA GLU A 559 3.07 25.76 -11.37
C GLU A 559 3.53 24.46 -12.03
N ARG A 560 3.15 23.32 -11.47
CA ARG A 560 3.49 22.01 -12.05
C ARG A 560 2.45 20.93 -11.75
N TRP A 561 2.45 19.91 -12.59
CA TRP A 561 1.76 18.64 -12.37
C TRP A 561 2.80 17.53 -12.30
N ALA A 562 3.05 17.01 -11.11
CA ALA A 562 4.13 16.07 -10.84
C ALA A 562 3.63 14.86 -10.06
N THR A 563 4.31 13.74 -10.22
CA THR A 563 4.12 12.54 -9.39
C THR A 563 5.38 12.24 -8.58
N ASN A 564 5.20 11.61 -7.42
CA ASN A 564 6.27 11.03 -6.62
C ASN A 564 6.28 9.49 -6.67
N GLU A 565 5.45 8.91 -7.51
CA GLU A 565 5.39 7.47 -7.72
C GLU A 565 6.58 6.99 -8.57
N THR A 566 6.85 5.68 -8.55
CA THR A 566 7.86 5.07 -9.42
C THR A 566 7.34 5.05 -10.85
N VAL A 567 7.98 5.81 -11.73
CA VAL A 567 7.54 6.02 -13.12
C VAL A 567 8.32 5.21 -14.15
N SER A 568 9.04 4.18 -13.74
CA SER A 568 9.76 3.28 -14.64
C SER A 568 9.91 1.91 -14.03
N GLY A 569 10.04 0.90 -14.88
CA GLY A 569 10.20 -0.49 -14.45
C GLY A 569 10.62 -1.39 -15.60
N ILE A 570 10.66 -2.67 -15.33
CA ILE A 570 10.87 -3.74 -16.32
C ILE A 570 9.56 -4.53 -16.45
N ALA A 571 9.11 -4.74 -17.65
CA ALA A 571 7.88 -5.47 -17.95
C ALA A 571 8.10 -6.98 -17.80
N MET A 572 7.92 -7.53 -16.61
CA MET A 572 8.11 -8.96 -16.33
C MET A 572 6.81 -9.75 -16.29
N LYS A 573 5.66 -9.09 -16.14
CA LYS A 573 4.35 -9.72 -16.01
C LYS A 573 3.24 -8.76 -16.44
N THR A 574 2.08 -9.30 -16.72
CA THR A 574 0.86 -8.50 -16.93
C THR A 574 0.48 -7.78 -15.63
N GLU A 575 0.35 -6.45 -15.69
CA GLU A 575 0.03 -5.62 -14.53
C GLU A 575 -0.79 -4.39 -14.90
N SER A 576 -1.43 -3.80 -13.88
CA SER A 576 -2.20 -2.57 -14.02
C SER A 576 -1.56 -1.46 -13.20
N LEU A 577 -1.30 -0.32 -13.84
CA LEU A 577 -0.63 0.84 -13.28
C LEU A 577 -1.52 2.07 -13.43
N THR A 578 -1.68 2.82 -12.35
CA THR A 578 -2.35 4.13 -12.40
C THR A 578 -1.44 5.15 -11.74
N PHE A 579 -1.03 6.17 -12.50
CA PHE A 579 -0.14 7.23 -12.03
C PHE A 579 -0.93 8.45 -11.57
N HIS A 580 -0.70 8.89 -10.33
CA HIS A 580 -1.35 10.05 -9.76
C HIS A 580 -0.43 11.26 -9.80
N TYR A 581 -0.88 12.32 -10.45
CA TYR A 581 -0.18 13.60 -10.53
C TYR A 581 -0.86 14.61 -9.62
N SER A 582 -0.08 15.27 -8.78
CA SER A 582 -0.54 16.40 -7.98
C SER A 582 -0.29 17.70 -8.74
N HIS A 583 -1.34 18.50 -8.86
CA HIS A 583 -1.21 19.91 -9.26
C HIS A 583 -0.60 20.67 -8.11
N GLN A 584 0.51 21.38 -8.32
CA GLN A 584 1.29 22.05 -7.28
C GLN A 584 1.67 23.45 -7.70
N PHE A 585 1.68 24.36 -6.71
CA PHE A 585 2.22 25.70 -6.85
C PHE A 585 3.52 25.87 -6.09
N SER A 586 4.43 26.71 -6.62
CA SER A 586 5.63 27.16 -5.93
C SER A 586 5.24 28.19 -4.87
N ALA A 587 5.10 27.77 -3.62
CA ALA A 587 4.70 28.60 -2.48
C ALA A 587 5.91 28.96 -1.62
N SER A 588 6.12 30.25 -1.38
CA SER A 588 7.15 30.77 -0.47
C SER A 588 6.52 31.16 0.85
N PHE A 589 6.73 30.37 1.89
CA PHE A 589 6.23 30.64 3.22
C PHE A 589 7.22 31.50 3.99
N ALA A 590 6.85 32.75 4.28
CA ALA A 590 7.67 33.74 4.98
C ALA A 590 7.04 34.19 6.29
N TYR A 591 7.85 34.76 7.18
CA TYR A 591 7.37 35.42 8.39
C TYR A 591 8.24 36.62 8.75
N HIS A 592 7.68 37.60 9.45
CA HIS A 592 8.41 38.66 10.13
C HIS A 592 7.85 38.92 11.52
N VAL A 593 8.66 39.55 12.37
CA VAL A 593 8.28 39.91 13.74
C VAL A 593 8.25 41.42 13.90
N THR A 594 7.10 41.96 14.25
CA THR A 594 6.93 43.39 14.63
C THR A 594 7.25 43.57 16.09
N GLY A 595 7.95 44.68 16.44
CA GLY A 595 8.42 44.92 17.80
C GLY A 595 9.76 44.25 18.15
N GLY A 596 10.38 43.52 17.22
CA GLY A 596 11.68 42.87 17.37
C GLY A 596 11.73 41.85 18.50
N GLY A 597 12.86 41.81 19.23
CA GLY A 597 13.08 40.89 20.35
C GLY A 597 13.97 39.71 20.00
N PHE A 598 14.37 38.96 21.03
CA PHE A 598 15.18 37.74 20.96
C PHE A 598 14.55 36.66 21.82
N GLY A 599 14.95 35.40 21.62
CA GLY A 599 14.49 34.28 22.47
C GLY A 599 13.35 33.47 21.87
N TYR A 600 12.97 33.69 20.61
CA TYR A 600 12.03 32.86 19.88
C TYR A 600 12.72 32.01 18.80
N SER A 601 12.08 30.93 18.40
CA SER A 601 12.48 30.12 17.23
C SER A 601 11.61 30.45 16.04
N PRO A 602 12.14 30.37 14.79
CA PRO A 602 11.34 30.47 13.57
C PRO A 602 10.14 29.54 13.58
N PRO A 603 8.96 29.98 13.11
CA PRO A 603 7.77 29.13 13.06
C PRO A 603 7.94 27.99 12.08
N SER A 604 7.33 26.82 12.37
CA SER A 604 7.13 25.78 11.39
C SER A 604 5.76 25.98 10.73
N VAL A 605 5.74 25.92 9.37
CA VAL A 605 4.52 25.93 8.58
C VAL A 605 4.14 24.51 8.20
N SER A 606 2.88 24.15 8.37
CA SER A 606 2.31 22.89 7.89
C SER A 606 1.62 23.12 6.55
N TYR A 607 1.84 22.24 5.57
CA TYR A 607 1.26 22.25 4.23
C TYR A 607 1.18 20.84 3.67
N GLU A 608 0.59 20.63 2.49
CA GLU A 608 0.56 19.33 1.83
C GLU A 608 1.40 19.32 0.56
N GLN A 609 2.05 18.20 0.29
CA GLN A 609 2.79 17.91 -0.93
C GLN A 609 2.60 16.44 -1.30
N PHE A 610 2.05 16.17 -2.49
CA PHE A 610 1.65 14.84 -2.94
C PHE A 610 0.63 14.20 -1.98
N ALA A 611 -0.38 14.96 -1.55
CA ALA A 611 -1.38 14.56 -0.56
C ALA A 611 -0.79 14.11 0.80
N LEU A 612 0.47 14.45 1.07
CA LEU A 612 1.16 14.13 2.31
C LEU A 612 1.40 15.42 3.11
N ALA A 613 1.01 15.40 4.37
CA ALA A 613 1.28 16.50 5.29
C ALA A 613 2.80 16.70 5.47
N ARG A 614 3.23 17.96 5.34
CA ARG A 614 4.61 18.41 5.52
C ARG A 614 4.66 19.48 6.60
N SER A 615 5.77 19.60 7.28
CA SER A 615 6.02 20.66 8.25
C SER A 615 7.49 21.08 8.19
N ASN A 616 7.72 22.34 7.84
CA ASN A 616 9.07 22.88 7.67
C ASN A 616 9.17 24.26 8.32
N ARG A 617 10.40 24.69 8.67
CA ARG A 617 10.63 26.08 9.13
C ARG A 617 10.30 27.06 8.02
N ALA A 618 9.63 28.14 8.36
CA ALA A 618 9.33 29.24 7.43
C ALA A 618 10.62 29.91 6.89
N ASN A 619 10.46 30.78 5.90
CA ASN A 619 11.48 31.32 5.01
C ASN A 619 12.03 30.27 4.05
N LEU A 620 11.10 29.51 3.42
CA LEU A 620 11.42 28.54 2.38
C LEU A 620 10.40 28.61 1.25
N THR A 621 10.86 28.20 0.06
CA THR A 621 10.01 27.97 -1.11
C THR A 621 9.86 26.48 -1.33
N VAL A 622 8.64 26.02 -1.49
CA VAL A 622 8.28 24.61 -1.67
C VAL A 622 7.25 24.46 -2.77
N TRP A 623 7.15 23.26 -3.30
CA TRP A 623 5.99 22.85 -4.08
C TRP A 623 4.90 22.37 -3.11
N ALA A 624 3.76 23.05 -3.10
CA ALA A 624 2.61 22.68 -2.28
C ALA A 624 1.42 22.36 -3.18
N ASP A 625 0.59 21.39 -2.75
CA ASP A 625 -0.56 20.95 -3.55
C ASP A 625 -1.60 22.06 -3.68
N ALA A 626 -2.09 22.26 -4.89
CA ALA A 626 -3.09 23.25 -5.22
C ALA A 626 -4.39 23.02 -4.42
N GLY A 627 -4.89 24.08 -3.78
CA GLY A 627 -6.08 24.00 -2.95
C GLY A 627 -5.88 23.36 -1.58
N SER A 628 -4.68 22.84 -1.27
CA SER A 628 -4.39 22.26 0.04
C SER A 628 -4.29 23.32 1.14
N ALA A 629 -4.55 22.92 2.37
CA ALA A 629 -4.48 23.80 3.53
C ALA A 629 -3.02 24.04 3.97
N TYR A 630 -2.74 25.25 4.41
CA TYR A 630 -1.53 25.56 5.16
C TYR A 630 -1.87 26.18 6.54
N SER A 631 -0.96 26.02 7.49
CA SER A 631 -1.11 26.66 8.80
C SER A 631 0.21 27.02 9.47
N PHE A 632 0.23 28.19 10.13
CA PHE A 632 1.31 28.65 10.98
C PHE A 632 0.88 28.53 12.45
N PRO A 633 1.80 28.38 13.41
CA PRO A 633 1.50 28.33 14.83
C PRO A 633 0.94 29.68 15.32
N SER A 634 0.07 29.65 16.33
CA SER A 634 -0.54 30.85 16.90
C SER A 634 0.45 31.71 17.69
N SER A 635 1.56 31.15 18.15
CA SER A 635 2.65 31.84 18.84
C SER A 635 3.98 31.18 18.51
N LEU A 636 5.07 31.95 18.59
CA LEU A 636 6.40 31.40 18.39
C LEU A 636 6.86 30.64 19.65
N VAL A 637 7.65 29.60 19.42
CA VAL A 637 8.38 28.89 20.48
C VAL A 637 9.34 29.87 21.15
N GLY A 638 9.29 29.97 22.48
CA GLY A 638 9.96 30.99 23.29
C GLY A 638 8.97 31.90 24.00
N SER A 639 7.69 31.94 23.59
CA SER A 639 6.63 32.66 24.31
C SER A 639 6.42 32.04 25.69
N ASN A 640 6.28 32.95 26.71
CA ASN A 640 6.08 32.58 28.11
C ASN A 640 5.07 33.52 28.80
N ALA A 641 4.94 33.45 30.12
CA ALA A 641 4.00 34.25 30.87
C ALA A 641 4.32 35.77 30.91
N SER A 642 5.55 36.17 30.60
CA SER A 642 6.01 37.55 30.64
C SER A 642 6.19 38.18 29.27
N GLU A 643 6.45 37.36 28.24
CA GLU A 643 6.79 37.82 26.90
C GLU A 643 6.28 36.80 25.88
N ARG A 644 5.69 37.28 24.77
CA ARG A 644 5.14 36.41 23.74
C ARG A 644 5.21 37.05 22.37
N TRP A 645 5.31 36.17 21.35
CA TRP A 645 5.20 36.53 19.95
C TRP A 645 3.95 35.89 19.37
N LEU A 646 2.89 36.65 19.19
CA LEU A 646 1.57 36.19 18.80
C LEU A 646 1.31 36.45 17.34
N ALA A 647 0.89 35.43 16.64
CA ALA A 647 0.55 35.51 15.20
C ALA A 647 -0.65 36.42 14.97
N ASP A 648 -0.59 37.24 13.92
CA ASP A 648 -1.78 37.88 13.41
C ASP A 648 -2.79 36.86 12.88
N ALA A 649 -4.08 37.14 13.01
CA ALA A 649 -5.13 36.23 12.51
C ALA A 649 -5.10 36.12 10.97
N LEU A 650 -4.66 37.18 10.30
CA LEU A 650 -4.53 37.22 8.85
C LEU A 650 -3.38 36.29 8.40
N ASN A 651 -3.60 35.46 7.39
CA ASN A 651 -2.63 34.51 6.81
C ASN A 651 -2.13 33.41 7.76
N ARG A 652 -2.67 33.28 8.96
CA ARG A 652 -2.27 32.19 9.86
C ARG A 652 -2.67 30.82 9.31
N ASN A 653 -3.85 30.72 8.73
CA ASN A 653 -4.37 29.54 8.06
C ASN A 653 -4.97 29.94 6.72
N GLY A 654 -4.84 29.09 5.73
CA GLY A 654 -5.40 29.34 4.40
C GLY A 654 -5.24 28.15 3.47
N THR A 655 -5.46 28.37 2.21
CA THR A 655 -5.27 27.38 1.14
C THR A 655 -4.27 27.90 0.11
N VAL A 656 -3.51 26.99 -0.49
CA VAL A 656 -2.55 27.30 -1.55
C VAL A 656 -3.31 27.48 -2.85
N GLY A 657 -3.64 28.73 -3.20
CA GLY A 657 -4.46 29.05 -4.37
C GLY A 657 -3.64 29.47 -5.61
N GLY A 658 -2.31 29.53 -5.51
CA GLY A 658 -1.41 29.95 -6.59
C GLY A 658 0.02 30.02 -6.13
N SER A 659 0.95 30.31 -7.06
CA SER A 659 2.35 30.59 -6.74
C SER A 659 2.51 31.96 -6.07
N GLY A 660 3.52 32.09 -5.21
CA GLY A 660 3.85 33.38 -4.58
C GLY A 660 4.22 33.28 -3.12
N VAL A 661 4.31 34.45 -2.48
CA VAL A 661 4.71 34.58 -1.06
C VAL A 661 3.48 34.59 -0.17
N ILE A 662 3.47 33.73 0.79
CA ILE A 662 2.50 33.64 1.90
C ILE A 662 3.26 34.06 3.15
N GLU A 663 3.03 35.31 3.60
CA GLU A 663 3.75 35.88 4.73
C GLU A 663 2.82 36.06 5.93
N ILE A 664 3.33 35.71 7.13
CA ILE A 664 2.66 35.96 8.40
C ILE A 664 3.46 36.92 9.27
N ALA A 665 2.74 37.83 9.96
CA ALA A 665 3.33 38.70 10.95
C ALA A 665 3.12 38.13 12.35
N TYR A 666 4.14 38.22 13.19
CA TYR A 666 4.07 37.96 14.62
C TYR A 666 4.29 39.25 15.41
N ARG A 667 3.37 39.60 16.31
CA ARG A 667 3.50 40.75 17.21
C ARG A 667 4.21 40.34 18.47
N HIS A 668 5.29 41.07 18.79
CA HIS A 668 6.00 40.93 20.05
C HIS A 668 5.25 41.69 21.15
N GLN A 669 4.80 41.00 22.20
CA GLN A 669 4.07 41.55 23.31
C GLN A 669 4.77 41.23 24.62
N ALA A 670 4.80 42.22 25.52
CA ALA A 670 5.25 42.07 26.89
C ALA A 670 4.08 42.19 27.85
N HIS A 671 4.14 41.48 28.95
CA HIS A 671 3.13 41.58 30.00
C HIS A 671 3.48 42.73 30.95
N LEU A 672 2.61 43.72 31.05
CA LEU A 672 2.73 44.84 31.97
C LEU A 672 1.83 44.57 33.18
N THR A 673 2.41 44.71 34.37
CA THR A 673 1.71 44.58 35.64
C THR A 673 1.60 45.96 36.28
N PHE A 674 0.36 46.40 36.51
CA PHE A 674 0.08 47.62 37.20
C PHE A 674 -0.51 47.32 38.60
N GLY A 675 0.06 47.89 39.62
CA GLY A 675 -0.36 47.75 41.02
C GLY A 675 -0.28 49.06 41.78
N PHE A 676 -0.82 49.11 42.96
CA PHE A 676 -0.67 50.26 43.89
C PHE A 676 -0.45 49.78 45.33
N GLN A 677 0.27 50.57 46.08
CA GLN A 677 0.43 50.41 47.51
C GLN A 677 -0.39 51.46 48.19
N GLY A 678 -1.54 51.07 48.78
CA GLY A 678 -2.49 51.96 49.36
C GLY A 678 -3.86 51.28 49.58
N PRO A 679 -4.93 52.02 49.83
CA PRO A 679 -6.26 51.51 50.18
C PRO A 679 -6.88 50.76 48.94
N ALA A 680 -7.65 49.70 49.20
CA ALA A 680 -8.26 48.85 48.20
C ALA A 680 -9.26 49.56 47.25
N GLU A 681 -9.84 50.70 47.73
CA GLU A 681 -10.77 51.53 46.96
C GLU A 681 -10.06 52.32 45.82
N SER A 682 -8.76 52.27 45.72
CA SER A 682 -7.98 52.90 44.64
C SER A 682 -8.05 52.07 43.34
N SER A 683 -7.87 52.74 42.24
CA SER A 683 -7.87 52.05 40.96
C SER A 683 -6.76 52.57 40.02
N ILE A 684 -6.30 51.71 39.13
CA ILE A 684 -5.31 52.02 38.09
C ILE A 684 -5.88 51.76 36.70
N SER A 685 -5.58 52.59 35.77
CA SER A 685 -5.85 52.44 34.33
C SER A 685 -4.58 52.76 33.52
N PRO A 686 -4.27 51.97 32.43
CA PRO A 686 -4.99 50.76 32.04
C PRO A 686 -4.73 49.58 33.00
N ALA A 687 -5.53 48.52 32.83
CA ALA A 687 -5.34 47.29 33.59
C ALA A 687 -4.06 46.54 33.20
N SER A 688 -3.56 45.70 34.12
CA SER A 688 -2.49 44.75 33.80
C SER A 688 -2.86 43.88 32.62
N GLY A 689 -1.91 43.60 31.73
CA GLY A 689 -2.18 42.81 30.53
C GLY A 689 -1.02 42.78 29.53
N TRP A 690 -1.34 42.28 28.34
CA TRP A 690 -0.38 42.17 27.23
C TRP A 690 -0.41 43.45 26.38
N TYR A 691 0.77 44.02 26.12
CA TYR A 691 0.95 45.22 25.32
C TYR A 691 2.06 45.00 24.28
N ASP A 692 1.87 45.57 23.11
CA ASP A 692 2.86 45.45 22.03
C ASP A 692 4.15 46.18 22.45
N VAL A 693 5.27 45.53 22.23
CA VAL A 693 6.60 46.14 22.42
C VAL A 693 6.76 47.30 21.43
N GLY A 694 7.22 48.45 21.94
CA GLY A 694 7.27 49.72 21.18
C GLY A 694 6.03 50.58 21.40
N ALA A 695 4.97 50.07 22.02
CA ALA A 695 3.79 50.90 22.37
C ALA A 695 4.09 51.89 23.51
N SER A 696 3.45 53.06 23.46
CA SER A 696 3.50 54.07 24.53
C SER A 696 2.25 53.94 25.41
N ILE A 697 2.45 53.71 26.70
CA ILE A 697 1.36 53.53 27.68
C ILE A 697 1.46 54.67 28.70
N THR A 698 0.36 55.27 29.04
CA THR A 698 0.27 56.33 30.05
C THR A 698 -0.58 55.86 31.23
N PRO A 699 0.05 55.20 32.23
CA PRO A 699 -0.69 54.77 33.41
C PRO A 699 -1.15 55.97 34.25
N SER A 700 -2.31 55.83 34.84
CA SER A 700 -2.88 56.79 35.78
C SER A 700 -3.50 56.03 36.95
N VAL A 701 -3.37 56.62 38.15
CA VAL A 701 -3.98 56.09 39.35
C VAL A 701 -5.06 57.03 39.84
N ARG A 702 -6.19 56.52 40.28
CA ARG A 702 -7.23 57.22 40.98
C ARG A 702 -7.17 56.81 42.47
N PRO A 703 -6.54 57.61 43.35
CA PRO A 703 -6.45 57.27 44.73
C PRO A 703 -7.85 57.34 45.43
N ALA A 704 -8.02 56.55 46.46
CA ALA A 704 -9.19 56.64 47.32
C ALA A 704 -9.28 58.03 48.04
N ALA A 705 -10.45 58.37 48.54
CA ALA A 705 -10.65 59.67 49.21
C ALA A 705 -9.66 59.85 50.37
N GLY A 706 -8.99 61.01 50.41
CA GLY A 706 -7.99 61.33 51.40
C GLY A 706 -6.58 60.80 51.12
N TRP A 707 -6.34 60.18 49.97
CA TRP A 707 -5.03 59.71 49.53
C TRP A 707 -4.62 60.48 48.29
N ALA A 708 -3.31 60.54 48.01
CA ALA A 708 -2.74 61.08 46.76
C ALA A 708 -1.59 60.24 46.29
N LEU A 709 -1.32 60.34 45.00
CA LEU A 709 -0.10 59.67 44.43
C LEU A 709 1.15 60.34 45.00
N GLY A 710 2.00 59.54 45.62
CA GLY A 710 3.33 59.96 46.07
C GLY A 710 4.40 59.77 45.01
N ALA A 711 4.48 58.57 44.46
CA ALA A 711 5.41 58.25 43.35
C ALA A 711 5.02 56.97 42.69
N TRP A 712 5.51 56.75 41.48
CA TRP A 712 5.58 55.47 40.79
C TRP A 712 6.90 54.78 41.11
N MET A 713 6.86 53.47 41.26
CA MET A 713 8.03 52.61 41.36
C MET A 713 7.92 51.56 40.25
N GLY A 714 8.71 51.69 39.21
CA GLY A 714 8.73 50.80 38.03
C GLY A 714 9.98 49.95 38.02
N THR A 715 9.79 48.68 37.51
CA THR A 715 10.87 47.76 37.21
C THR A 715 10.65 47.15 35.81
N GLY A 716 11.73 46.89 35.08
CA GLY A 716 11.69 46.39 33.71
C GLY A 716 12.15 47.44 32.69
N SER A 717 12.34 47.02 31.47
CA SER A 717 12.84 47.86 30.37
C SER A 717 11.78 48.87 29.92
N GLY A 718 12.04 50.17 30.14
CA GLY A 718 11.12 51.24 29.82
C GLY A 718 10.20 51.66 31.00
N ALA A 719 10.36 51.01 32.17
CA ALA A 719 9.59 51.37 33.36
C ALA A 719 9.93 52.78 33.86
N TYR A 720 8.96 53.43 34.54
CA TYR A 720 9.10 54.77 35.11
C TYR A 720 9.18 54.71 36.62
N SER A 721 10.11 55.50 37.18
CA SER A 721 10.12 55.78 38.63
C SER A 721 10.16 57.28 38.85
N GLY A 722 9.23 57.86 39.60
CA GLY A 722 9.16 59.27 39.86
C GLY A 722 7.77 59.78 40.23
N PRO A 723 7.62 61.11 40.47
CA PRO A 723 6.37 61.70 41.01
C PRO A 723 5.38 62.15 39.95
N GLN A 724 5.62 61.89 38.59
CA GLN A 724 4.65 62.31 37.55
C GLN A 724 3.32 61.57 37.74
N VAL A 725 2.22 62.30 37.66
CA VAL A 725 0.88 61.76 37.86
C VAL A 725 0.50 60.77 36.78
N SER A 726 0.89 61.02 35.55
CA SER A 726 0.64 60.15 34.38
C SER A 726 1.89 60.10 33.52
N PRO A 727 2.87 59.30 33.86
CA PRO A 727 4.09 59.13 33.07
C PRO A 727 3.78 58.42 31.75
N THR A 728 4.56 58.68 30.72
CA THR A 728 4.55 57.86 29.48
C THR A 728 5.62 56.81 29.60
N ILE A 729 5.21 55.55 29.48
CA ILE A 729 6.04 54.37 29.53
C ILE A 729 6.17 53.83 28.10
N LEU A 730 7.39 53.69 27.57
CA LEU A 730 7.67 53.00 26.31
C LEU A 730 7.90 51.52 26.63
N VAL A 731 7.01 50.64 26.13
CA VAL A 731 7.11 49.19 26.36
C VAL A 731 8.34 48.63 25.67
N GLY A 732 9.39 48.34 26.43
CA GLY A 732 10.64 47.77 25.97
C GLY A 732 10.83 46.30 26.34
N GLY A 733 9.90 45.76 27.13
CA GLY A 733 9.89 44.39 27.67
C GLY A 733 8.89 44.27 28.81
N PRO A 734 8.93 43.19 29.60
CA PRO A 734 8.06 43.03 30.79
C PRO A 734 8.31 44.15 31.80
N ILE A 735 7.24 44.81 32.27
CA ILE A 735 7.26 45.96 33.18
C ILE A 735 6.33 45.68 34.34
N SER A 736 6.76 46.03 35.53
CA SER A 736 5.91 46.13 36.71
C SER A 736 5.94 47.58 37.22
N GLU A 737 4.80 48.23 37.30
CA GLU A 737 4.60 49.59 37.79
C GLU A 737 3.73 49.57 39.03
N VAL A 738 4.23 50.17 40.13
CA VAL A 738 3.49 50.27 41.37
C VAL A 738 3.33 51.72 41.77
N ALA A 739 2.11 52.20 41.87
CA ALA A 739 1.81 53.54 42.41
C ALA A 739 1.84 53.53 43.95
N ILE A 740 2.73 54.33 44.53
CA ILE A 740 2.82 54.46 45.96
C ILE A 740 1.89 55.60 46.35
N LEU A 741 0.86 55.31 47.16
CA LEU A 741 -0.13 56.27 47.59
C LEU A 741 0.18 56.75 49.00
N TYR A 742 0.08 58.07 49.19
CA TYR A 742 0.35 58.73 50.44
C TYR A 742 -0.98 59.15 51.07
N PRO A 743 -1.20 58.86 52.37
CA PRO A 743 -2.33 59.33 53.13
C PRO A 743 -2.23 60.81 53.43
N GLY A 744 -3.36 61.49 53.46
CA GLY A 744 -3.47 62.95 53.78
C GLY A 744 -3.68 63.26 55.28
N LEU A 745 -2.85 64.04 55.83
CA LEU A 745 -3.12 64.70 57.13
C LEU A 745 -3.69 66.12 56.90
N THR A 746 -4.96 66.27 57.17
CA THR A 746 -5.62 67.56 57.09
C THR A 746 -5.48 68.29 58.39
N ILE A 747 -4.71 69.39 58.35
CA ILE A 747 -4.49 70.26 59.51
C ILE A 747 -5.37 71.49 59.38
N THR A 748 -6.20 71.70 60.37
CA THR A 748 -7.10 72.86 60.45
C THR A 748 -6.64 73.73 61.62
N ALA A 749 -6.33 74.99 61.36
CA ALA A 749 -6.06 75.96 62.37
C ALA A 749 -7.39 76.71 62.67
N GLY A 750 -7.96 76.62 63.91
CA GLY A 750 -9.11 77.35 64.29
C GLY A 750 -8.88 78.90 64.28
N ALA A 751 -9.98 79.65 64.17
CA ALA A 751 -9.82 81.10 64.20
C ALA A 751 -9.19 81.52 65.54
N GLY A 752 -8.17 82.37 65.55
CA GLY A 752 -7.50 82.83 66.69
C GLY A 752 -6.08 82.32 66.91
N GLY A 753 -5.54 81.60 66.03
CA GLY A 753 -4.15 81.10 66.05
C GLY A 753 -3.68 80.56 64.76
N SER A 754 -2.47 80.05 64.65
CA SER A 754 -1.93 79.33 63.51
C SER A 754 -1.35 78.01 63.93
N VAL A 755 -1.16 77.12 63.03
CA VAL A 755 -0.53 75.80 63.22
C VAL A 755 0.72 75.71 62.39
N SER A 756 1.86 75.53 62.98
CA SER A 756 3.07 75.10 62.22
C SER A 756 3.16 73.61 62.24
N TYR A 757 3.72 73.05 61.17
CA TYR A 757 4.01 71.61 60.97
C TYR A 757 5.44 71.37 60.50
N SER A 758 5.98 70.24 60.91
CA SER A 758 7.28 69.78 60.38
C SER A 758 7.35 68.27 60.33
N TYR A 759 7.95 67.73 59.24
CA TYR A 759 8.27 66.34 59.03
C TYR A 759 9.38 66.22 57.99
N GLY A 760 10.27 65.25 58.10
CA GLY A 760 11.30 64.93 57.11
C GLY A 760 12.08 66.11 56.51
N GLY A 761 12.33 67.15 57.31
CA GLY A 761 13.00 68.39 56.87
C GLY A 761 12.08 69.41 56.15
N ILE A 762 10.80 69.11 56.02
CA ILE A 762 9.76 69.98 55.44
C ILE A 762 9.02 70.69 56.58
N SER A 763 8.80 71.97 56.51
CA SER A 763 8.06 72.73 57.45
C SER A 763 7.15 73.77 56.79
N GLY A 764 6.09 74.15 57.47
CA GLY A 764 5.14 75.16 56.98
C GLY A 764 4.19 75.62 58.07
N THR A 765 3.29 76.58 57.80
CA THR A 765 2.33 77.10 58.67
C THR A 765 0.94 77.17 58.05
N VAL A 766 -0.09 76.76 58.79
CA VAL A 766 -1.51 76.91 58.43
C VAL A 766 -2.05 78.12 59.18
N ALA A 767 -2.56 79.10 58.48
CA ALA A 767 -3.07 80.35 59.06
C ALA A 767 -4.40 80.12 59.78
N GLY A 768 -4.75 80.92 60.76
CA GLY A 768 -5.99 80.82 61.49
C GLY A 768 -7.24 80.90 60.60
N GLY A 769 -8.18 79.99 60.83
CA GLY A 769 -9.38 79.81 60.01
C GLY A 769 -9.14 79.04 58.71
N SER A 770 -7.93 78.54 58.41
CA SER A 770 -7.54 77.83 57.22
C SER A 770 -7.27 76.39 57.52
N THR A 771 -7.38 75.55 56.38
CA THR A 771 -7.10 74.10 56.36
C THR A 771 -6.05 73.84 55.34
N ARG A 772 -5.16 72.88 55.60
CA ARG A 772 -4.16 72.36 54.66
C ARG A 772 -4.03 70.89 54.85
N THR A 773 -4.07 70.18 53.72
CA THR A 773 -3.81 68.70 53.63
C THR A 773 -2.35 68.49 53.22
N LEU A 774 -1.66 67.69 54.02
CA LEU A 774 -0.31 67.23 53.76
C LEU A 774 -0.39 65.76 53.36
N TYR A 775 0.05 65.39 52.17
CA TYR A 775 0.20 63.99 51.74
C TYR A 775 1.63 63.55 52.06
N VAL A 776 1.76 62.59 52.94
CA VAL A 776 3.06 62.11 53.42
C VAL A 776 3.15 60.55 53.32
N PRO A 777 4.34 59.95 53.17
CA PRO A 777 4.50 58.50 53.27
C PRO A 777 3.81 57.90 54.45
N ALA A 778 3.08 56.77 54.28
CA ALA A 778 2.40 56.10 55.41
C ALA A 778 3.46 55.77 56.52
N GLY A 779 3.11 56.08 57.78
CA GLY A 779 3.99 55.91 58.93
C GLY A 779 4.83 57.15 59.23
N THR A 780 4.73 58.23 58.44
CA THR A 780 5.43 59.47 58.68
C THR A 780 4.85 60.12 59.92
N THR A 781 5.75 60.58 60.84
CA THR A 781 5.34 61.36 61.99
C THR A 781 5.49 62.83 61.67
N VAL A 782 4.36 63.58 61.71
CA VAL A 782 4.28 65.06 61.55
C VAL A 782 4.18 65.72 62.90
N MET A 783 5.08 66.56 63.27
CA MET A 783 5.00 67.39 64.43
C MET A 783 4.17 68.61 64.07
N ILE A 784 3.10 68.84 64.79
CA ILE A 784 2.26 70.05 64.68
C ILE A 784 2.24 70.88 65.94
N VAL A 785 2.30 72.19 65.79
CA VAL A 785 2.40 73.14 66.92
C VAL A 785 1.38 74.25 66.73
N ALA A 786 0.47 74.34 67.63
CA ALA A 786 -0.50 75.40 67.66
C ALA A 786 0.07 76.66 68.33
N SER A 787 -0.07 77.79 67.66
CA SER A 787 0.45 79.11 68.09
C SER A 787 -0.73 80.09 68.19
N PRO A 788 -1.27 80.38 69.32
CA PRO A 788 -2.37 81.32 69.48
C PRO A 788 -1.92 82.77 69.14
N SER A 789 -2.83 83.57 68.58
CA SER A 789 -2.63 85.05 68.43
C SER A 789 -2.78 85.75 69.74
N SER A 790 -2.29 86.98 69.82
CA SER A 790 -2.14 87.78 71.09
C SER A 790 -3.39 87.88 71.91
N SER A 791 -4.56 87.70 71.33
CA SER A 791 -5.83 87.76 72.01
C SER A 791 -6.47 86.38 72.31
N TYR A 792 -5.82 85.31 71.99
CA TYR A 792 -6.33 83.90 72.05
C TYR A 792 -5.44 83.03 72.89
N THR A 793 -6.02 81.95 73.41
CA THR A 793 -5.27 80.86 74.05
C THR A 793 -5.59 79.54 73.27
N PHE A 794 -4.64 78.68 73.16
CA PHE A 794 -4.86 77.34 72.60
C PHE A 794 -5.62 76.51 73.68
N ILE A 795 -6.65 75.82 73.22
CA ILE A 795 -7.43 74.99 74.12
C ILE A 795 -7.03 73.52 73.99
N GLU A 796 -7.19 72.97 72.79
CA GLU A 796 -6.94 71.55 72.58
C GLU A 796 -6.79 71.27 71.10
N TRP A 797 -6.28 70.07 70.82
CA TRP A 797 -6.31 69.39 69.50
C TRP A 797 -7.56 68.45 69.49
N SER A 798 -8.24 68.38 68.36
CA SER A 798 -9.23 67.35 68.09
C SER A 798 -8.98 66.65 66.82
N GLY A 799 -9.50 65.40 66.66
CA GLY A 799 -9.35 64.49 65.43
C GLY A 799 -8.24 63.51 65.64
N ALA A 800 -7.22 63.52 64.81
CA ALA A 800 -6.13 62.50 64.78
C ALA A 800 -5.30 62.46 66.05
N THR A 801 -5.40 63.48 66.80
CA THR A 801 -4.85 63.53 68.13
C THR A 801 -5.79 64.37 69.02
N SER A 802 -5.92 64.02 70.30
CA SER A 802 -6.58 64.86 71.30
C SER A 802 -5.58 65.15 72.37
N SER A 803 -5.31 66.45 72.57
CA SER A 803 -4.25 66.89 73.48
C SER A 803 -4.43 68.36 73.78
N ASN A 804 -4.22 68.77 75.03
CA ASN A 804 -4.14 70.18 75.47
C ASN A 804 -2.72 70.77 75.42
N ARG A 805 -1.73 69.92 74.89
CA ARG A 805 -0.36 70.46 74.62
C ARG A 805 -0.38 71.14 73.27
N SER A 806 0.18 72.33 73.15
CA SER A 806 0.25 73.05 71.90
C SER A 806 1.07 72.31 70.81
N ASN A 807 2.01 71.50 71.23
CA ASN A 807 2.83 70.65 70.31
C ASN A 807 2.50 69.20 70.46
N VAL A 808 2.20 68.54 69.36
CA VAL A 808 1.89 67.07 69.28
C VAL A 808 2.52 66.46 68.01
N ASN A 809 2.77 65.19 68.11
CA ASN A 809 3.21 64.35 66.95
C ASN A 809 2.03 63.52 66.45
N VAL A 810 1.75 63.60 65.19
CA VAL A 810 0.72 62.78 64.51
C VAL A 810 1.40 61.80 63.55
N THR A 811 1.35 60.48 63.78
CA THR A 811 1.84 59.46 62.87
C THR A 811 0.70 59.17 61.88
N VAL A 812 0.95 59.42 60.57
CA VAL A 812 -0.06 59.40 59.52
C VAL A 812 -0.03 57.97 58.87
N THR A 813 -0.92 57.09 59.28
CA THR A 813 -1.05 55.76 58.75
C THR A 813 -2.23 55.59 57.75
N GLY A 814 -3.11 56.54 57.75
CA GLY A 814 -4.29 56.68 56.92
C GLY A 814 -4.76 58.11 56.88
N PRO A 815 -5.82 58.52 56.14
CA PRO A 815 -6.38 59.84 56.07
C PRO A 815 -6.75 60.29 57.48
N ALA A 816 -6.28 61.45 57.94
CA ALA A 816 -6.42 61.96 59.29
C ALA A 816 -6.68 63.45 59.29
N GLN A 817 -7.39 63.93 60.29
CA GLN A 817 -7.65 65.34 60.43
C GLN A 817 -7.25 65.77 61.84
N ALA A 818 -6.48 66.85 61.98
CA ALA A 818 -6.13 67.43 63.25
C ALA A 818 -6.56 68.91 63.27
N THR A 819 -7.36 69.22 64.19
CA THR A 819 -7.89 70.61 64.33
C THR A 819 -7.40 71.26 65.66
N ALA A 820 -6.81 72.41 65.52
CA ALA A 820 -6.41 73.24 66.71
C ALA A 820 -7.57 74.18 67.09
N HIS A 821 -7.98 74.08 68.32
CA HIS A 821 -9.03 74.97 68.87
C HIS A 821 -8.42 76.10 69.73
N PHE A 822 -8.87 77.31 69.46
CA PHE A 822 -8.43 78.52 70.19
C PHE A 822 -9.68 79.20 70.74
N SER A 823 -9.54 79.78 71.93
CA SER A 823 -10.59 80.63 72.51
C SER A 823 -9.97 82.00 72.86
N LEU A 824 -10.83 83.04 72.96
CA LEU A 824 -10.41 84.36 73.45
C LEU A 824 -9.80 84.24 74.85
N SER A 825 -8.64 84.89 75.07
CA SER A 825 -8.00 84.90 76.38
C SER A 825 -8.99 85.53 77.41
N ALA A 826 -8.95 85.04 78.63
CA ALA A 826 -9.91 85.44 79.67
C ALA A 826 -9.91 86.98 79.89
N SER A 827 -8.82 87.66 79.64
CA SER A 827 -8.72 89.12 79.72
C SER A 827 -9.53 89.85 78.59
N VAL A 828 -9.59 89.29 77.43
CA VAL A 828 -10.27 89.85 76.23
C VAL A 828 -11.76 89.49 76.25
N ALA A 829 -12.10 88.31 76.76
CA ALA A 829 -13.48 87.87 76.88
C ALA A 829 -14.25 88.75 77.88
N LEU A 830 -13.63 89.17 79.05
CA LEU A 830 -14.24 90.04 80.04
C LEU A 830 -14.51 91.46 79.50
N ALA A 831 -13.66 91.99 78.61
CA ALA A 831 -13.86 93.26 77.97
C ALA A 831 -15.00 93.25 76.95
N PHE A 832 -15.27 92.06 76.26
CA PHE A 832 -16.29 91.89 75.25
C PHE A 832 -17.69 91.74 75.87
N TYR A 833 -17.80 91.05 77.01
CA TYR A 833 -19.07 90.87 77.71
C TYR A 833 -19.57 92.16 78.42
N SER A 834 -18.68 93.05 78.84
CA SER A 834 -19.00 94.39 79.44
C SER A 834 -19.61 95.34 78.39
N SER A 835 -19.19 95.21 77.08
CA SER A 835 -19.65 96.02 75.95
C SER A 835 -21.03 95.61 75.46
N ILE A 836 -21.37 94.30 75.49
CA ILE A 836 -22.65 93.79 75.06
C ILE A 836 -23.77 94.11 76.09
N ALA A 837 -23.52 94.20 77.35
CA ALA A 837 -24.49 94.62 78.39
C ALA A 837 -24.95 96.08 78.23
N ALA A 838 -24.12 96.94 77.65
CA ALA A 838 -24.48 98.38 77.42
C ALA A 838 -25.38 98.55 76.18
N VAL A 839 -25.24 97.70 75.15
CA VAL A 839 -26.01 97.75 73.90
C VAL A 839 -27.40 97.10 74.09
N GLY A 840 -27.58 96.12 75.02
CA GLY A 840 -28.87 95.42 75.28
C GLY A 840 -29.89 96.31 75.92
N ILE A 841 -29.56 97.33 76.68
CA ILE A 841 -30.46 98.28 77.33
C ILE A 841 -31.03 99.31 76.31
N ILE A 842 -30.36 99.64 75.25
CA ILE A 842 -30.84 100.59 74.26
C ILE A 842 -31.82 99.96 73.28
N LEU A 843 -31.71 98.63 72.93
CA LEU A 843 -32.65 97.94 72.01
C LEU A 843 -33.97 97.58 72.57
N ALA A 844 -34.11 97.40 73.90
CA ALA A 844 -35.42 97.13 74.57
C ALA A 844 -36.41 98.34 74.57
N LEU A 845 -35.95 99.58 74.38
CA LEU A 845 -36.81 100.75 74.29
C LEU A 845 -37.33 101.13 72.90
N VAL A 846 -36.77 100.54 71.84
CA VAL A 846 -37.21 100.75 70.43
C VAL A 846 -38.29 99.74 69.95
N LEU A 847 -38.38 98.56 70.56
CA LEU A 847 -39.33 97.53 70.15
C LEU A 847 -40.73 97.62 70.60
N VAL A 848 -41.08 98.59 71.52
CA VAL A 848 -42.48 98.87 71.99
C VAL A 848 -43.24 99.79 70.98
N ALA A 849 -42.58 100.41 70.03
CA ALA A 849 -43.26 101.40 69.16
C ALA A 849 -43.77 100.89 67.79
N VAL A 850 -43.55 99.72 67.46
CA VAL A 850 -43.82 99.18 66.09
C VAL A 850 -44.89 98.02 66.06
N ALA A 851 -45.52 97.66 67.16
CA ALA A 851 -46.48 96.55 67.21
C ALA A 851 -47.93 96.90 66.77
N VAL A 852 -48.15 98.02 66.08
CA VAL A 852 -49.47 98.38 65.53
C VAL A 852 -49.34 98.75 64.06
N ARG A 853 -49.40 97.83 63.16
CA ARG A 853 -50.09 97.90 61.92
C ARG A 853 -49.80 96.77 60.92
N ARG A 854 -50.83 96.04 60.75
CA ARG A 854 -51.43 95.41 59.58
C ARG A 854 -51.19 93.95 59.31
N ARG A 855 -52.21 93.20 59.72
CA ARG A 855 -52.95 92.19 59.04
C ARG A 855 -53.24 92.45 57.57
N ARG A 856 -53.25 91.37 56.83
CA ARG A 856 -53.91 91.03 55.51
C ARG A 856 -52.92 90.94 54.32
N ARG A 857 -52.76 89.83 53.66
CA ARG A 857 -53.62 89.04 52.75
C ARG A 857 -52.83 87.82 52.27
N ARG A 858 -53.49 86.70 52.38
CA ARG A 858 -53.85 85.58 51.44
C ARG A 858 -52.86 85.21 50.39
N SER A 859 -52.41 83.92 50.47
CA SER A 859 -52.63 82.72 49.56
C SER A 859 -52.30 82.84 48.12
N GLU A 860 -51.45 81.94 47.66
CA GLU A 860 -51.59 80.99 46.51
C GLU A 860 -50.45 80.03 46.47
N PRO A 861 -50.68 78.77 45.93
CA PRO A 861 -49.74 77.64 46.10
C PRO A 861 -48.73 77.54 44.93
N PRO A 862 -47.69 76.77 45.04
CA PRO A 862 -46.68 76.59 44.01
C PRO A 862 -47.07 75.55 42.92
N PRO A 863 -46.53 75.64 41.65
CA PRO A 863 -46.80 74.73 40.59
C PRO A 863 -45.90 73.46 40.68
N PRO A 864 -46.32 72.33 39.97
CA PRO A 864 -45.67 71.01 40.09
C PRO A 864 -44.38 70.86 39.30
N PRO A 865 -43.58 69.81 39.53
CA PRO A 865 -42.31 69.57 38.90
C PRO A 865 -42.40 68.94 37.52
N LEU A 866 -41.48 69.30 36.62
CA LEU A 866 -41.32 68.75 35.30
C LEU A 866 -40.60 67.38 35.31
N GLU A 867 -41.12 66.45 34.50
CA GLU A 867 -40.55 65.12 34.25
C GLU A 867 -39.24 65.19 33.40
N PRO A 868 -38.32 64.19 33.54
CA PRO A 868 -37.14 64.11 32.75
C PRO A 868 -37.37 63.46 31.35
N PRO A 869 -36.57 63.80 30.34
CA PRO A 869 -36.76 63.32 28.97
C PRO A 869 -36.27 61.88 28.78
N LEU A 870 -36.93 61.14 27.85
CA LEU A 870 -36.68 59.78 27.42
C LEU A 870 -35.36 59.63 26.57
N PRO A 871 -34.71 58.47 26.57
CA PRO A 871 -33.53 58.24 25.81
C PRO A 871 -33.82 57.95 24.30
N PRO A 872 -32.85 58.19 23.36
CA PRO A 872 -33.03 58.00 21.94
C PRO A 872 -32.95 56.53 21.54
N PRO A 873 -33.53 56.14 20.36
CA PRO A 873 -33.54 54.78 19.86
C PRO A 873 -32.18 54.37 19.24
N PRO A 874 -31.89 53.06 19.11
CA PRO A 874 -30.64 52.58 18.49
C PRO A 874 -30.65 52.70 16.96
N PRO A 875 -29.49 52.86 16.35
CA PRO A 875 -29.34 52.92 14.88
C PRO A 875 -29.47 51.57 14.17
N PRO A 876 -29.68 51.52 12.85
CA PRO A 876 -30.09 50.35 12.08
C PRO A 876 -29.01 49.30 11.88
#